data_4d82b964daee35fe3ccf3282d56f4864
#
_entry.id   4d82b964daee35fe3ccf3282d56f4864
#
_cell.length_a   1.000
_cell.length_b   1.000
_cell.length_c   1.000
_cell.angle_alpha   90.00
_cell.angle_beta   90.00
_cell.angle_gamma   90.00
#
_symmetry.space_group_name_H-M   'P 1'
#
loop_
_entity.id
_entity.type
_entity.pdbx_description
1 polymer ?
#
loop_
_entity_poly.entity_id
_entity_poly.type
_entity_poly.pdbx_seq_one_letter_code
_entity_poly.pdbx_strand_id
1 'polypeptide(L)'
;MRNKDFELLAPAGNLEILKGVIESGADAVYVGGSMFGARAYANNFTEEELLEAIDFAHLRGVKVYLTVNTLIKNSEFSKLYDYLLVYYKRGLDAVIVQDIGVVKAIHEYFPSMEIHTSTQMTVTGADGVRFLSQFGVTRVVMAREVSLAEMKRIHEETGMELEAFVHGALCYSYSGQCLFSSILGGRSGNRGRCAQPCRLPYTVEGKKDEYILSLKDMCGIKALDKLHDAGVYSLKIEGRMKQLEYACGVVKYYRSYIDSKKPVSDADYDRIKALGNRCGFTDRYYFDHNGSDMVTYVKPNFVSNAAEPSPEKRKLSIEGELVLREGEPGSLTVKRGDVTYKALIEPVSAALKAPLDKKAAIDRINKTGDTDFEFSHIKAQIGENVFVPNGALNKLRRDAISGLCDKLLKKYYRNDARYADMSGLTALPEHVVKSDAAHDEAVNDYTTICSCMTRAQLDTLISYDCFDVFYLDFDMYDRKTLIQQFTDDVQSLTKRNKKVYLMLPTIFRADSSDYFVSIAKELDKVSFEGFVVKNYEELYLTENLFTGKKVILDHNMYTFNDVSKSAFFEHGVSGDTVPLELNSREIMHRNNIGSQMIVYGYYPLMTTANCVHKNTKGCDKKQKLIYLKDRYNKSFAVCNNCKECYNTIYNSLPTMLTKNIGKLKEAGIRSFRYSFTIETPKQIKAVMDDKVAEYTNGHYKRGVE
;
A
#
# COMPACT_ATOMS: atom_id res chain seq x y z
N MET A 1 26.02 14.09 -13.95
CA MET A 1 25.76 12.83 -13.23
C MET A 1 24.42 13.00 -12.53
N ARG A 2 23.55 11.96 -12.54
CA ARG A 2 22.31 12.00 -11.74
C ARG A 2 22.65 12.06 -10.26
N ASN A 3 21.96 12.92 -9.52
CA ASN A 3 22.06 12.97 -8.08
C ASN A 3 21.48 11.68 -7.49
N LYS A 4 22.23 10.97 -6.66
CA LYS A 4 21.84 9.70 -6.03
C LYS A 4 21.28 9.85 -4.62
N ASP A 5 21.09 11.09 -4.16
CA ASP A 5 20.54 11.35 -2.82
C ASP A 5 19.07 10.90 -2.73
N PHE A 6 18.38 10.81 -3.87
CA PHE A 6 17.01 10.32 -3.99
C PHE A 6 16.84 9.31 -5.11
N GLU A 7 15.88 8.41 -4.93
CA GLU A 7 15.24 7.63 -5.99
C GLU A 7 13.94 8.33 -6.41
N LEU A 8 13.83 8.75 -7.67
CA LEU A 8 12.59 9.29 -8.22
C LEU A 8 11.73 8.15 -8.77
N LEU A 9 10.66 7.81 -8.05
CA LEU A 9 9.76 6.70 -8.38
C LEU A 9 8.52 7.21 -9.15
N ALA A 10 8.47 6.86 -10.43
CA ALA A 10 7.43 7.31 -11.36
C ALA A 10 6.30 6.28 -11.54
N PRO A 11 5.05 6.73 -11.77
CA PRO A 11 3.93 5.85 -12.13
C PRO A 11 3.95 5.49 -13.62
N ALA A 12 3.58 4.25 -13.96
CA ALA A 12 3.23 3.90 -15.33
C ALA A 12 1.95 3.05 -15.38
N GLY A 13 1.01 3.50 -16.21
CA GLY A 13 -0.26 2.79 -16.45
C GLY A 13 -0.20 1.85 -17.65
N ASN A 14 0.78 2.01 -18.55
CA ASN A 14 1.03 1.18 -19.72
C ASN A 14 2.48 1.31 -20.16
N LEU A 15 2.87 0.51 -21.16
CA LEU A 15 4.25 0.45 -21.66
C LEU A 15 4.74 1.78 -22.25
N GLU A 16 3.88 2.54 -22.94
CA GLU A 16 4.22 3.85 -23.52
C GLU A 16 4.59 4.86 -22.42
N ILE A 17 3.77 4.93 -21.37
CA ILE A 17 4.04 5.81 -20.23
C ILE A 17 5.31 5.36 -19.50
N LEU A 18 5.54 4.05 -19.34
CA LEU A 18 6.76 3.53 -18.72
C LEU A 18 7.99 4.02 -19.48
N LYS A 19 8.02 3.83 -20.80
CA LYS A 19 9.14 4.29 -21.65
C LYS A 19 9.31 5.81 -21.52
N GLY A 20 8.22 6.57 -21.56
CA GLY A 20 8.25 8.02 -21.44
C GLY A 20 8.80 8.54 -20.11
N VAL A 21 8.38 7.98 -18.97
CA VAL A 21 8.87 8.42 -17.65
C VAL A 21 10.33 8.04 -17.41
N ILE A 22 10.79 6.91 -17.97
CA ILE A 22 12.20 6.51 -17.93
C ILE A 22 13.06 7.53 -18.72
N GLU A 23 12.64 7.91 -19.93
CA GLU A 23 13.32 8.90 -20.74
C GLU A 23 13.25 10.31 -20.11
N SER A 24 12.22 10.58 -19.29
CA SER A 24 12.09 11.84 -18.53
C SER A 24 12.96 11.89 -17.27
N GLY A 25 13.59 10.78 -16.87
CA GLY A 25 14.58 10.75 -15.79
C GLY A 25 14.16 10.05 -14.51
N ALA A 26 13.16 9.18 -14.54
CA ALA A 26 12.85 8.29 -13.42
C ALA A 26 14.03 7.34 -13.10
N ASP A 27 14.24 7.07 -11.81
CA ASP A 27 15.21 6.08 -11.32
C ASP A 27 14.55 4.72 -11.10
N ALA A 28 13.26 4.73 -10.79
CA ALA A 28 12.42 3.54 -10.67
C ALA A 28 11.01 3.82 -11.21
N VAL A 29 10.32 2.76 -11.65
CA VAL A 29 8.93 2.85 -12.14
C VAL A 29 8.08 1.81 -11.43
N TYR A 30 6.89 2.22 -10.93
CA TYR A 30 5.94 1.26 -10.38
C TYR A 30 4.75 1.04 -11.32
N VAL A 31 4.40 -0.23 -11.49
CA VAL A 31 3.43 -0.70 -12.46
C VAL A 31 2.36 -1.61 -11.81
N GLY A 32 1.27 -1.84 -12.50
CA GLY A 32 0.27 -2.85 -12.15
C GLY A 32 0.20 -3.93 -13.21
N GLY A 33 0.25 -5.18 -12.80
CA GLY A 33 0.01 -6.31 -13.69
C GLY A 33 -1.46 -6.72 -13.73
N SER A 34 -1.76 -7.84 -14.35
CA SER A 34 -3.11 -8.35 -14.58
C SER A 34 -3.86 -8.76 -13.31
N MET A 35 -3.14 -9.05 -12.20
CA MET A 35 -3.72 -9.46 -10.92
C MET A 35 -3.15 -8.63 -9.75
N PHE A 36 -3.86 -8.65 -8.61
CA PHE A 36 -3.44 -8.15 -7.29
C PHE A 36 -3.11 -6.65 -7.17
N GLY A 37 -3.38 -5.84 -8.20
CA GLY A 37 -3.09 -4.40 -8.18
C GLY A 37 -4.27 -3.54 -7.73
N ALA A 38 -4.04 -2.53 -6.86
CA ALA A 38 -5.07 -1.62 -6.33
C ALA A 38 -5.58 -0.56 -7.34
N ARG A 39 -5.55 -0.85 -8.63
CA ARG A 39 -6.12 -0.02 -9.71
C ARG A 39 -6.76 -0.95 -10.75
N ALA A 40 -7.85 -1.64 -10.35
CA ALA A 40 -8.53 -2.63 -11.18
C ALA A 40 -9.08 -2.08 -12.52
N TYR A 41 -9.31 -0.76 -12.59
CA TYR A 41 -9.81 -0.07 -13.80
C TYR A 41 -8.71 0.62 -14.62
N ALA A 42 -7.43 0.46 -14.28
CA ALA A 42 -6.33 0.93 -15.11
C ALA A 42 -6.07 -0.05 -16.26
N ASN A 43 -5.48 0.43 -17.35
CA ASN A 43 -4.90 -0.43 -18.39
C ASN A 43 -3.65 -1.09 -17.80
N ASN A 44 -3.84 -2.20 -17.07
CA ASN A 44 -2.73 -2.91 -16.47
C ASN A 44 -1.94 -3.66 -17.54
N PHE A 45 -0.66 -3.89 -17.29
CA PHE A 45 0.24 -4.61 -18.20
C PHE A 45 -0.19 -6.08 -18.37
N THR A 46 -0.11 -6.58 -19.60
CA THR A 46 -0.11 -8.03 -19.87
C THR A 46 1.21 -8.64 -19.39
N GLU A 47 1.34 -9.96 -19.38
CA GLU A 47 2.58 -10.64 -19.01
C GLU A 47 3.72 -10.24 -19.96
N GLU A 48 3.47 -10.27 -21.26
CA GLU A 48 4.45 -9.93 -22.30
C GLU A 48 4.89 -8.46 -22.19
N GLU A 49 3.94 -7.54 -22.03
CA GLU A 49 4.25 -6.11 -21.84
C GLU A 49 5.07 -5.85 -20.58
N LEU A 50 4.80 -6.59 -19.49
CA LEU A 50 5.55 -6.41 -18.24
C LEU A 50 6.97 -6.97 -18.35
N LEU A 51 7.16 -8.10 -19.04
CA LEU A 51 8.50 -8.61 -19.35
C LEU A 51 9.30 -7.66 -20.24
N GLU A 52 8.67 -7.08 -21.27
CA GLU A 52 9.29 -6.04 -22.11
C GLU A 52 9.62 -4.79 -21.28
N ALA A 53 8.74 -4.38 -20.36
CA ALA A 53 8.94 -3.23 -19.48
C ALA A 53 10.16 -3.42 -18.56
N ILE A 54 10.33 -4.63 -17.99
CA ILE A 54 11.48 -4.98 -17.15
C ILE A 54 12.78 -4.89 -17.97
N ASP A 55 12.81 -5.48 -19.15
CA ASP A 55 13.98 -5.45 -20.01
C ASP A 55 14.36 -4.01 -20.42
N PHE A 56 13.37 -3.24 -20.89
CA PHE A 56 13.56 -1.86 -21.31
C PHE A 56 14.14 -1.00 -20.18
N ALA A 57 13.60 -1.16 -18.97
CA ALA A 57 14.06 -0.43 -17.81
C ALA A 57 15.48 -0.85 -17.40
N HIS A 58 15.76 -2.15 -17.32
CA HIS A 58 17.06 -2.67 -16.92
C HIS A 58 18.18 -2.31 -17.89
N LEU A 59 17.92 -2.28 -19.20
CA LEU A 59 18.90 -1.79 -20.19
C LEU A 59 19.31 -0.34 -19.92
N ARG A 60 18.44 0.45 -19.27
CA ARG A 60 18.66 1.85 -18.90
C ARG A 60 19.07 2.06 -17.43
N GLY A 61 19.21 0.96 -16.67
CA GLY A 61 19.57 0.99 -15.25
C GLY A 61 18.47 1.53 -14.35
N VAL A 62 17.21 1.38 -14.76
CA VAL A 62 16.01 1.80 -14.02
C VAL A 62 15.34 0.57 -13.39
N LYS A 63 14.93 0.68 -12.13
CA LYS A 63 14.24 -0.39 -11.40
C LYS A 63 12.75 -0.45 -11.75
N VAL A 64 12.15 -1.64 -11.65
CA VAL A 64 10.71 -1.87 -11.85
C VAL A 64 10.09 -2.50 -10.61
N TYR A 65 9.02 -1.87 -10.07
CA TYR A 65 8.29 -2.33 -8.90
C TYR A 65 6.86 -2.73 -9.27
N LEU A 66 6.48 -3.96 -8.99
CA LEU A 66 5.14 -4.46 -9.28
C LEU A 66 4.22 -4.26 -8.08
N THR A 67 3.05 -3.66 -8.30
CA THR A 67 2.04 -3.54 -7.23
C THR A 67 1.28 -4.85 -7.04
N VAL A 68 1.41 -5.44 -5.85
CA VAL A 68 0.66 -6.58 -5.32
C VAL A 68 -0.07 -6.11 -4.06
N ASN A 69 -0.75 -4.96 -4.19
CA ASN A 69 -1.21 -4.16 -3.06
C ASN A 69 -2.74 -4.16 -2.89
N THR A 70 -3.34 -5.32 -3.10
CA THR A 70 -4.72 -5.61 -2.69
C THR A 70 -4.74 -6.63 -1.57
N LEU A 71 -5.80 -6.62 -0.76
CA LEU A 71 -6.08 -7.74 0.15
C LEU A 71 -6.50 -8.97 -0.66
N ILE A 72 -5.90 -10.11 -0.39
CA ILE A 72 -6.08 -11.35 -1.15
C ILE A 72 -6.94 -12.34 -0.36
N LYS A 73 -7.95 -12.93 -1.03
CA LYS A 73 -8.80 -13.97 -0.42
C LYS A 73 -8.12 -15.33 -0.53
N ASN A 74 -8.47 -16.29 0.34
CA ASN A 74 -7.93 -17.66 0.28
C ASN A 74 -8.01 -18.28 -1.13
N SER A 75 -9.14 -18.11 -1.82
CA SER A 75 -9.35 -18.64 -3.18
C SER A 75 -8.45 -18.04 -4.27
N GLU A 76 -7.81 -16.91 -3.98
CA GLU A 76 -6.91 -16.20 -4.90
C GLU A 76 -5.44 -16.49 -4.58
N PHE A 77 -5.14 -16.87 -3.33
CA PHE A 77 -3.77 -16.96 -2.81
C PHE A 77 -2.93 -18.01 -3.54
N SER A 78 -3.51 -19.14 -3.95
CA SER A 78 -2.82 -20.19 -4.68
C SER A 78 -2.22 -19.75 -6.02
N LYS A 79 -2.70 -18.65 -6.59
CA LYS A 79 -2.21 -18.10 -7.86
C LYS A 79 -0.99 -17.18 -7.69
N LEU A 80 -0.65 -16.80 -6.47
CA LEU A 80 0.37 -15.78 -6.19
C LEU A 80 1.76 -16.21 -6.65
N TYR A 81 2.15 -17.46 -6.34
CA TYR A 81 3.46 -18.00 -6.68
C TYR A 81 3.70 -18.00 -8.19
N ASP A 82 2.82 -18.65 -8.93
CA ASP A 82 2.97 -18.80 -10.40
C ASP A 82 2.94 -17.43 -11.09
N TYR A 83 2.06 -16.53 -10.63
CA TYR A 83 1.96 -15.17 -11.16
C TYR A 83 3.27 -14.38 -11.00
N LEU A 84 3.93 -14.47 -9.84
CA LEU A 84 5.16 -13.72 -9.57
C LEU A 84 6.41 -14.39 -10.13
N LEU A 85 6.43 -15.72 -10.26
CA LEU A 85 7.60 -16.50 -10.64
C LEU A 85 8.20 -16.06 -11.99
N VAL A 86 7.34 -15.76 -12.97
CA VAL A 86 7.76 -15.34 -14.31
C VAL A 86 8.55 -14.04 -14.26
N TYR A 87 8.02 -13.05 -13.53
CA TYR A 87 8.66 -11.74 -13.38
C TYR A 87 9.90 -11.80 -12.47
N TYR A 88 9.84 -12.61 -11.43
CA TYR A 88 11.00 -12.84 -10.55
C TYR A 88 12.20 -13.39 -11.33
N LYS A 89 11.96 -14.42 -12.15
CA LYS A 89 13.01 -15.00 -13.01
C LYS A 89 13.58 -13.98 -14.00
N ARG A 90 12.75 -13.03 -14.48
CA ARG A 90 13.18 -11.96 -15.39
C ARG A 90 13.92 -10.84 -14.68
N GLY A 91 13.93 -10.83 -13.32
CA GLY A 91 14.69 -9.88 -12.53
C GLY A 91 13.85 -8.73 -11.94
N LEU A 92 12.52 -8.86 -11.83
CA LEU A 92 11.68 -7.84 -11.18
C LEU A 92 12.30 -7.39 -9.85
N ASP A 93 12.56 -6.10 -9.68
CA ASP A 93 13.36 -5.59 -8.57
C ASP A 93 12.64 -5.69 -7.23
N ALA A 94 11.39 -5.24 -7.15
CA ALA A 94 10.60 -5.25 -5.93
C ALA A 94 9.10 -5.44 -6.18
N VAL A 95 8.39 -5.76 -5.10
CA VAL A 95 6.92 -5.73 -5.04
C VAL A 95 6.45 -4.73 -3.99
N ILE A 96 5.31 -4.07 -4.25
CA ILE A 96 4.66 -3.16 -3.30
C ILE A 96 3.43 -3.88 -2.75
N VAL A 97 3.41 -4.20 -1.44
CA VAL A 97 2.47 -5.13 -0.83
C VAL A 97 1.65 -4.48 0.28
N GLN A 98 0.36 -4.83 0.39
CA GLN A 98 -0.53 -4.45 1.50
C GLN A 98 -0.81 -5.61 2.46
N ASP A 99 -1.01 -6.82 1.96
CA ASP A 99 -1.43 -7.99 2.72
C ASP A 99 -0.23 -8.64 3.41
N ILE A 100 -0.26 -8.77 4.74
CA ILE A 100 0.85 -9.34 5.51
C ILE A 100 1.10 -10.82 5.15
N GLY A 101 0.07 -11.57 4.78
CA GLY A 101 0.22 -12.94 4.32
C GLY A 101 0.97 -13.00 2.99
N VAL A 102 0.76 -12.01 2.12
CA VAL A 102 1.53 -11.86 0.87
C VAL A 102 2.97 -11.50 1.16
N VAL A 103 3.23 -10.61 2.15
CA VAL A 103 4.60 -10.30 2.60
C VAL A 103 5.30 -11.58 3.05
N LYS A 104 4.68 -12.36 3.96
CA LYS A 104 5.22 -13.65 4.43
C LYS A 104 5.52 -14.61 3.27
N ALA A 105 4.56 -14.82 2.38
CA ALA A 105 4.72 -15.74 1.26
C ALA A 105 5.83 -15.32 0.28
N ILE A 106 5.94 -14.03 -0.02
CA ILE A 106 7.00 -13.53 -0.92
C ILE A 106 8.37 -13.69 -0.28
N HIS A 107 8.50 -13.41 1.00
CA HIS A 107 9.75 -13.62 1.74
C HIS A 107 10.22 -15.08 1.67
N GLU A 108 9.30 -16.03 1.79
CA GLU A 108 9.60 -17.46 1.69
C GLU A 108 9.88 -17.92 0.24
N TYR A 109 9.08 -17.46 -0.73
CA TYR A 109 9.16 -17.93 -2.12
C TYR A 109 10.30 -17.31 -2.91
N PHE A 110 10.60 -16.03 -2.68
CA PHE A 110 11.43 -15.20 -3.53
C PHE A 110 12.53 -14.47 -2.74
N PRO A 111 13.59 -15.17 -2.30
CA PRO A 111 14.59 -14.62 -1.35
C PRO A 111 15.29 -13.35 -1.82
N SER A 112 15.44 -13.17 -3.15
CA SER A 112 16.09 -12.00 -3.75
C SER A 112 15.11 -10.90 -4.18
N MET A 113 13.79 -11.00 -3.85
CA MET A 113 12.79 -9.98 -4.13
C MET A 113 12.77 -8.94 -3.01
N GLU A 114 12.98 -7.66 -3.33
CA GLU A 114 12.75 -6.59 -2.38
C GLU A 114 11.24 -6.46 -2.09
N ILE A 115 10.88 -6.28 -0.81
CA ILE A 115 9.49 -6.11 -0.37
C ILE A 115 9.31 -4.69 0.16
N HIS A 116 8.50 -3.90 -0.54
CA HIS A 116 8.12 -2.56 -0.12
C HIS A 116 6.69 -2.58 0.42
N THR A 117 6.43 -1.95 1.56
CA THR A 117 5.05 -1.84 2.04
C THR A 117 4.24 -0.93 1.12
N SER A 118 2.95 -1.20 0.98
CA SER A 118 2.03 -0.20 0.43
C SER A 118 1.68 0.85 1.50
N THR A 119 1.44 2.10 1.11
CA THR A 119 0.85 3.10 2.01
C THR A 119 -0.50 2.64 2.61
N GLN A 120 -1.14 1.63 2.00
CA GLN A 120 -2.38 1.02 2.51
C GLN A 120 -2.16 0.16 3.76
N MET A 121 -0.93 -0.15 4.13
CA MET A 121 -0.61 -0.76 5.44
C MET A 121 -0.71 0.24 6.59
N THR A 122 -0.86 1.54 6.29
CA THR A 122 -1.09 2.63 7.27
C THR A 122 0.02 2.74 8.32
N VAL A 123 1.28 2.61 7.91
CA VAL A 123 2.42 2.74 8.84
C VAL A 123 2.61 4.21 9.21
N THR A 124 2.56 4.52 10.50
CA THR A 124 2.58 5.88 11.05
C THR A 124 3.69 6.14 12.06
N GLY A 125 4.40 5.09 12.52
CA GLY A 125 5.42 5.17 13.55
C GLY A 125 6.58 4.19 13.40
N ALA A 126 7.63 4.40 14.19
CA ALA A 126 8.82 3.55 14.19
C ALA A 126 8.53 2.10 14.63
N ASP A 127 7.57 1.93 15.54
CA ASP A 127 7.21 0.61 16.06
C ASP A 127 6.54 -0.26 14.99
N GLY A 128 5.70 0.33 14.12
CA GLY A 128 5.15 -0.35 12.96
C GLY A 128 6.23 -0.76 11.95
N VAL A 129 7.24 0.09 11.75
CA VAL A 129 8.41 -0.23 10.92
C VAL A 129 9.20 -1.40 11.52
N ARG A 130 9.46 -1.39 12.83
CA ARG A 130 10.15 -2.48 13.54
C ARG A 130 9.41 -3.82 13.40
N PHE A 131 8.07 -3.79 13.55
CA PHE A 131 7.26 -4.98 13.36
C PHE A 131 7.40 -5.54 11.94
N LEU A 132 7.21 -4.72 10.92
CA LEU A 132 7.25 -5.13 9.52
C LEU A 132 8.65 -5.56 9.06
N SER A 133 9.72 -5.03 9.65
CA SER A 133 11.08 -5.45 9.34
C SER A 133 11.34 -6.93 9.67
N GLN A 134 10.60 -7.51 10.63
CA GLN A 134 10.71 -8.92 11.00
C GLN A 134 10.23 -9.86 9.87
N PHE A 135 9.44 -9.34 8.92
CA PHE A 135 8.96 -10.07 7.74
C PHE A 135 9.81 -9.85 6.48
N GLY A 136 11.01 -9.29 6.61
CA GLY A 136 11.90 -9.06 5.48
C GLY A 136 11.52 -7.85 4.62
N VAL A 137 10.69 -6.94 5.13
CA VAL A 137 10.40 -5.66 4.46
C VAL A 137 11.68 -4.83 4.39
N THR A 138 12.02 -4.34 3.20
CA THR A 138 13.24 -3.57 2.93
C THR A 138 12.99 -2.07 2.79
N ARG A 139 11.72 -1.67 2.49
CA ARG A 139 11.32 -0.26 2.36
C ARG A 139 9.90 -0.06 2.88
N VAL A 140 9.68 1.03 3.60
CA VAL A 140 8.35 1.39 4.09
C VAL A 140 7.82 2.63 3.37
N VAL A 141 6.66 2.49 2.70
CA VAL A 141 5.90 3.63 2.18
C VAL A 141 5.05 4.20 3.31
N MET A 142 5.44 5.35 3.81
CA MET A 142 4.77 6.00 4.94
C MET A 142 3.31 6.35 4.61
N ALA A 143 2.45 6.36 5.62
CA ALA A 143 1.14 6.99 5.50
C ALA A 143 1.32 8.45 5.11
N ARG A 144 0.47 8.96 4.21
CA ARG A 144 0.60 10.33 3.64
C ARG A 144 0.48 11.44 4.68
N GLU A 145 -0.12 11.11 5.81
CA GLU A 145 -0.42 11.97 6.94
C GLU A 145 0.75 12.14 7.92
N VAL A 146 1.84 11.38 7.72
CA VAL A 146 3.05 11.46 8.56
C VAL A 146 3.85 12.71 8.18
N SER A 147 4.18 13.51 9.16
CA SER A 147 4.96 14.75 8.98
C SER A 147 6.44 14.48 8.76
N LEU A 148 7.16 15.48 8.21
CA LEU A 148 8.64 15.39 8.03
C LEU A 148 9.37 15.14 9.35
N ALA A 149 8.90 15.74 10.45
CA ALA A 149 9.51 15.52 11.76
C ALA A 149 9.36 14.07 12.24
N GLU A 150 8.18 13.47 12.01
CA GLU A 150 7.96 12.05 12.34
C GLU A 150 8.74 11.13 11.39
N MET A 151 8.80 11.42 10.08
CA MET A 151 9.63 10.64 9.14
C MET A 151 11.09 10.64 9.55
N LYS A 152 11.61 11.81 9.95
CA LYS A 152 12.98 11.94 10.47
C LYS A 152 13.21 11.05 11.68
N ARG A 153 12.31 11.13 12.66
CA ARG A 153 12.38 10.30 13.87
C ARG A 153 12.34 8.80 13.51
N ILE A 154 11.44 8.39 12.63
CA ILE A 154 11.32 6.99 12.18
C ILE A 154 12.62 6.52 11.52
N HIS A 155 13.19 7.32 10.62
CA HIS A 155 14.45 6.99 9.96
C HIS A 155 15.62 6.89 10.97
N GLU A 156 15.76 7.88 11.86
CA GLU A 156 16.81 7.89 12.89
C GLU A 156 16.71 6.70 13.87
N GLU A 157 15.48 6.28 14.22
CA GLU A 157 15.25 5.18 15.16
C GLU A 157 15.35 3.79 14.54
N THR A 158 15.11 3.65 13.23
CA THR A 158 14.99 2.33 12.59
C THR A 158 16.05 2.06 11.52
N GLY A 159 16.66 3.10 10.94
CA GLY A 159 17.53 2.98 9.76
C GLY A 159 16.81 2.48 8.50
N MET A 160 15.48 2.32 8.54
CA MET A 160 14.68 1.82 7.43
C MET A 160 14.70 2.79 6.25
N GLU A 161 14.72 2.25 5.04
CA GLU A 161 14.54 3.04 3.83
C GLU A 161 13.09 3.53 3.73
N LEU A 162 12.90 4.84 3.72
CA LEU A 162 11.58 5.48 3.68
C LEU A 162 11.22 5.95 2.26
N GLU A 163 9.97 5.69 1.88
CA GLU A 163 9.36 6.20 0.67
C GLU A 163 8.18 7.11 1.02
N ALA A 164 8.12 8.29 0.40
CA ALA A 164 7.03 9.24 0.62
C ALA A 164 6.40 9.68 -0.71
N PHE A 165 5.07 9.86 -0.71
CA PHE A 165 4.39 10.51 -1.83
C PHE A 165 4.74 12.00 -1.86
N VAL A 166 5.15 12.48 -3.04
CA VAL A 166 5.54 13.89 -3.24
C VAL A 166 4.64 14.63 -4.21
N HIS A 167 3.83 13.93 -5.02
CA HIS A 167 2.98 14.58 -6.03
C HIS A 167 1.73 13.77 -6.34
N GLY A 168 0.63 14.48 -6.66
CA GLY A 168 -0.60 13.91 -7.18
C GLY A 168 -1.72 13.77 -6.15
N ALA A 169 -2.71 12.94 -6.46
CA ALA A 169 -3.95 12.86 -5.71
C ALA A 169 -3.79 12.36 -4.28
N LEU A 170 -4.33 13.12 -3.29
CA LEU A 170 -4.46 12.69 -1.91
C LEU A 170 -5.74 11.86 -1.70
N CYS A 171 -5.65 10.84 -0.86
CA CYS A 171 -6.79 10.17 -0.25
C CYS A 171 -7.24 10.99 0.97
N TYR A 172 -8.56 11.07 1.19
CA TYR A 172 -9.11 11.72 2.38
C TYR A 172 -8.95 10.87 3.64
N SER A 173 -9.01 9.54 3.47
CA SER A 173 -8.75 8.56 4.52
C SER A 173 -7.27 8.31 4.69
N TYR A 174 -6.84 7.90 5.87
CA TYR A 174 -5.65 7.07 5.96
C TYR A 174 -5.77 5.93 4.97
N SER A 175 -4.79 5.78 4.09
CA SER A 175 -4.85 4.77 3.02
C SER A 175 -4.89 3.36 3.63
N GLY A 176 -5.87 2.55 3.23
CA GLY A 176 -6.14 1.25 3.85
C GLY A 176 -7.32 1.28 4.84
N GLN A 177 -7.62 2.42 5.48
CA GLN A 177 -8.64 2.56 6.53
C GLN A 177 -9.97 3.13 5.99
N CYS A 178 -10.38 2.72 4.77
CA CYS A 178 -11.61 3.18 4.16
C CYS A 178 -12.44 2.05 3.55
N LEU A 179 -13.61 1.82 4.13
CA LEU A 179 -14.63 0.88 3.67
C LEU A 179 -15.87 1.58 3.07
N PHE A 180 -15.80 2.91 2.85
CA PHE A 180 -16.97 3.70 2.46
C PHE A 180 -17.57 3.23 1.12
N SER A 181 -16.72 3.09 0.11
CA SER A 181 -17.14 2.60 -1.20
C SER A 181 -17.56 1.12 -1.18
N SER A 182 -16.96 0.33 -0.31
CA SER A 182 -17.22 -1.07 -0.09
C SER A 182 -18.60 -1.28 0.57
N ILE A 183 -18.83 -0.71 1.74
CA ILE A 183 -20.07 -0.91 2.51
C ILE A 183 -21.31 -0.38 1.78
N LEU A 184 -21.21 0.77 1.08
CA LEU A 184 -22.35 1.34 0.36
C LEU A 184 -22.58 0.72 -1.02
N GLY A 185 -21.52 0.26 -1.70
CA GLY A 185 -21.63 -0.14 -3.10
C GLY A 185 -20.95 -1.45 -3.49
N GLY A 186 -20.39 -2.21 -2.55
CA GLY A 186 -19.68 -3.48 -2.83
C GLY A 186 -18.31 -3.29 -3.48
N ARG A 187 -17.85 -2.04 -3.70
CA ARG A 187 -16.62 -1.70 -4.41
C ARG A 187 -15.49 -1.41 -3.44
N SER A 188 -14.70 -2.43 -3.09
CA SER A 188 -13.62 -2.28 -2.10
C SER A 188 -12.47 -1.40 -2.59
N GLY A 189 -12.13 -0.37 -1.81
CA GLY A 189 -10.93 0.44 -2.02
C GLY A 189 -9.63 -0.35 -1.81
N ASN A 190 -9.64 -1.28 -0.87
CA ASN A 190 -8.52 -2.17 -0.57
C ASN A 190 -8.35 -3.29 -1.61
N ARG A 191 -9.28 -3.40 -2.55
CA ARG A 191 -9.22 -4.30 -3.70
C ARG A 191 -9.23 -3.54 -5.04
N GLY A 192 -8.87 -2.25 -4.99
CA GLY A 192 -8.64 -1.44 -6.18
C GLY A 192 -9.88 -0.87 -6.86
N ARG A 193 -11.08 -0.98 -6.26
CA ARG A 193 -12.36 -0.63 -6.90
C ARG A 193 -13.07 0.59 -6.31
N CYS A 194 -12.35 1.46 -5.61
CA CYS A 194 -12.91 2.63 -4.95
C CYS A 194 -13.75 3.52 -5.89
N ALA A 195 -15.02 3.79 -5.50
CA ALA A 195 -15.93 4.70 -6.21
C ALA A 195 -15.74 6.18 -5.84
N GLN A 196 -14.76 6.50 -4.98
CA GLN A 196 -14.44 7.87 -4.53
C GLN A 196 -15.63 8.62 -3.86
N PRO A 197 -16.33 8.05 -2.88
CA PRO A 197 -17.44 8.74 -2.21
C PRO A 197 -17.00 10.04 -1.53
N CYS A 198 -15.74 10.16 -1.12
CA CYS A 198 -15.17 11.40 -0.60
C CYS A 198 -15.13 12.56 -1.61
N ARG A 199 -15.35 12.31 -2.90
CA ARG A 199 -15.43 13.34 -3.95
C ARG A 199 -16.86 13.77 -4.28
N LEU A 200 -17.85 13.29 -3.52
CA LEU A 200 -19.25 13.69 -3.64
C LEU A 200 -19.59 14.84 -2.67
N PRO A 201 -20.64 15.60 -2.95
CA PRO A 201 -21.11 16.64 -2.05
C PRO A 201 -21.90 16.06 -0.87
N TYR A 202 -21.77 16.70 0.29
CA TYR A 202 -22.50 16.40 1.51
C TYR A 202 -23.14 17.65 2.10
N THR A 203 -24.27 17.49 2.78
CA THR A 203 -24.80 18.52 3.66
C THR A 203 -24.18 18.33 5.06
N VAL A 204 -23.58 19.38 5.58
CA VAL A 204 -22.94 19.38 6.91
C VAL A 204 -23.25 20.68 7.63
N GLU A 205 -23.67 20.60 8.90
CA GLU A 205 -23.98 21.78 9.73
C GLU A 205 -24.91 22.80 9.05
N GLY A 206 -25.90 22.31 8.29
CA GLY A 206 -26.87 23.12 7.56
C GLY A 206 -26.42 23.66 6.20
N LYS A 207 -25.13 23.57 5.86
CA LYS A 207 -24.60 23.92 4.54
C LYS A 207 -24.79 22.75 3.58
N LYS A 208 -25.39 23.03 2.42
CA LYS A 208 -25.67 22.05 1.37
C LYS A 208 -24.53 21.98 0.36
N ASP A 209 -24.39 20.81 -0.27
CA ASP A 209 -23.50 20.56 -1.41
C ASP A 209 -22.01 20.91 -1.16
N GLU A 210 -21.55 20.77 0.08
CA GLU A 210 -20.16 20.98 0.46
C GLU A 210 -19.29 19.76 0.11
N TYR A 211 -18.20 19.98 -0.65
CA TYR A 211 -17.21 18.93 -0.95
C TYR A 211 -16.20 18.78 0.18
N ILE A 212 -16.69 18.69 1.41
CA ILE A 212 -15.92 18.73 2.67
C ILE A 212 -14.92 17.57 2.81
N LEU A 213 -15.16 16.45 2.14
CA LEU A 213 -14.28 15.28 2.12
C LEU A 213 -13.35 15.25 0.88
N SER A 214 -13.30 16.32 0.08
CA SER A 214 -12.48 16.37 -1.12
C SER A 214 -11.20 17.15 -0.89
N LEU A 215 -10.04 16.50 -0.97
CA LEU A 215 -8.72 17.14 -0.84
C LEU A 215 -8.21 17.65 -2.18
N LYS A 216 -7.39 18.73 -2.12
CA LYS A 216 -6.48 19.16 -3.18
C LYS A 216 -5.44 18.10 -3.44
N ASP A 217 -4.75 18.18 -4.56
CA ASP A 217 -3.64 17.28 -4.86
C ASP A 217 -2.36 17.71 -4.12
N MET A 218 -1.47 16.76 -3.85
CA MET A 218 -0.19 17.02 -3.19
C MET A 218 0.84 17.56 -4.17
N CYS A 219 1.68 18.49 -3.72
CA CYS A 219 2.89 18.91 -4.45
C CYS A 219 4.00 19.28 -3.46
N GLY A 220 4.93 18.37 -3.28
CA GLY A 220 6.08 18.49 -2.36
C GLY A 220 7.36 19.00 -3.03
N ILE A 221 7.31 19.49 -4.26
CA ILE A 221 8.52 19.87 -5.01
C ILE A 221 9.31 20.99 -4.33
N LYS A 222 8.63 21.88 -3.57
CA LYS A 222 9.29 22.94 -2.78
C LYS A 222 9.87 22.43 -1.45
N ALA A 223 9.65 21.16 -1.11
CA ALA A 223 10.10 20.55 0.15
C ALA A 223 11.21 19.51 -0.02
N LEU A 224 11.86 19.43 -1.19
CA LEU A 224 12.86 18.40 -1.49
C LEU A 224 14.00 18.35 -0.46
N ASP A 225 14.58 19.51 -0.11
CA ASP A 225 15.66 19.57 0.89
C ASP A 225 15.18 19.03 2.26
N LYS A 226 13.96 19.39 2.65
CA LYS A 226 13.39 18.93 3.93
C LYS A 226 13.05 17.42 3.93
N LEU A 227 12.66 16.88 2.77
CA LEU A 227 12.46 15.43 2.59
C LEU A 227 13.79 14.68 2.72
N HIS A 228 14.87 15.23 2.16
CA HIS A 228 16.21 14.70 2.33
C HIS A 228 16.64 14.71 3.81
N ASP A 229 16.48 15.84 4.49
CA ASP A 229 16.81 16.00 5.91
C ASP A 229 15.97 15.10 6.83
N ALA A 230 14.80 14.68 6.36
CA ALA A 230 13.93 13.73 7.03
C ALA A 230 14.28 12.25 6.76
N GLY A 231 15.35 11.98 5.98
CA GLY A 231 15.78 10.63 5.65
C GLY A 231 14.90 9.90 4.63
N VAL A 232 14.09 10.63 3.86
CA VAL A 232 13.31 10.04 2.78
C VAL A 232 14.23 9.75 1.59
N TYR A 233 14.30 8.48 1.20
CA TYR A 233 15.09 8.04 0.05
C TYR A 233 14.29 8.03 -1.26
N SER A 234 13.07 7.46 -1.26
CA SER A 234 12.26 7.30 -2.46
C SER A 234 11.14 8.34 -2.53
N LEU A 235 11.12 9.12 -3.61
CA LEU A 235 10.14 10.17 -3.91
C LEU A 235 9.09 9.63 -4.88
N LYS A 236 7.91 9.30 -4.39
CA LYS A 236 6.84 8.67 -5.18
C LYS A 236 5.85 9.67 -5.76
N ILE A 237 5.69 9.61 -7.07
CA ILE A 237 4.67 10.38 -7.79
C ILE A 237 3.41 9.50 -7.96
N GLU A 238 2.23 9.99 -7.54
CA GLU A 238 0.94 9.33 -7.80
C GLU A 238 0.44 9.67 -9.21
N GLY A 239 0.02 8.64 -9.98
CA GLY A 239 -0.49 8.95 -11.31
C GLY A 239 -0.65 7.79 -12.29
N ARG A 240 -0.77 6.51 -11.88
CA ARG A 240 -0.92 5.37 -12.81
C ARG A 240 -2.11 5.47 -13.80
N MET A 241 -3.12 6.27 -13.46
CA MET A 241 -4.28 6.53 -14.34
C MET A 241 -4.18 7.87 -15.08
N LYS A 242 -3.01 8.48 -15.12
CA LYS A 242 -2.77 9.76 -15.80
C LYS A 242 -2.21 9.55 -17.19
N GLN A 243 -2.36 10.58 -18.05
CA GLN A 243 -1.83 10.59 -19.41
C GLN A 243 -0.31 10.75 -19.43
N LEU A 244 0.27 10.43 -20.57
CA LEU A 244 1.73 10.47 -20.84
C LEU A 244 2.33 11.83 -20.48
N GLU A 245 1.72 12.92 -20.97
CA GLU A 245 2.20 14.30 -20.82
C GLU A 245 2.29 14.70 -19.35
N TYR A 246 1.28 14.30 -18.55
CA TYR A 246 1.31 14.55 -17.10
C TYR A 246 2.45 13.79 -16.43
N ALA A 247 2.54 12.48 -16.67
CA ALA A 247 3.52 11.64 -15.99
C ALA A 247 4.95 12.07 -16.35
N CYS A 248 5.24 12.26 -17.64
CA CYS A 248 6.55 12.69 -18.12
C CYS A 248 6.90 14.11 -17.66
N GLY A 249 5.95 15.04 -17.74
CA GLY A 249 6.18 16.43 -17.33
C GLY A 249 6.50 16.53 -15.84
N VAL A 250 5.73 15.86 -14.97
CA VAL A 250 6.00 15.86 -13.53
C VAL A 250 7.37 15.25 -13.23
N VAL A 251 7.70 14.08 -13.80
CA VAL A 251 9.01 13.44 -13.62
C VAL A 251 10.16 14.36 -14.06
N LYS A 252 10.05 15.00 -15.22
CA LYS A 252 11.05 15.93 -15.77
C LYS A 252 11.34 17.08 -14.80
N TYR A 253 10.30 17.70 -14.22
CA TYR A 253 10.49 18.80 -13.27
C TYR A 253 11.12 18.32 -11.97
N TYR A 254 10.63 17.23 -11.37
CA TYR A 254 11.25 16.69 -10.16
C TYR A 254 12.71 16.31 -10.41
N ARG A 255 13.03 15.62 -11.51
CA ARG A 255 14.42 15.28 -11.88
C ARG A 255 15.31 16.52 -12.00
N SER A 256 14.83 17.55 -12.68
CA SER A 256 15.60 18.81 -12.88
C SER A 256 15.97 19.46 -11.54
N TYR A 257 15.02 19.50 -10.58
CA TYR A 257 15.25 20.11 -9.28
C TYR A 257 16.09 19.22 -8.33
N ILE A 258 15.91 17.92 -8.38
CA ILE A 258 16.77 16.96 -7.64
C ILE A 258 18.23 17.10 -8.12
N ASP A 259 18.47 17.18 -9.43
CA ASP A 259 19.83 17.24 -9.99
C ASP A 259 20.48 18.62 -9.78
N SER A 260 19.72 19.69 -9.90
CA SER A 260 20.25 21.07 -9.81
C SER A 260 20.41 21.56 -8.38
N LYS A 261 19.64 21.00 -7.42
CA LYS A 261 19.53 21.46 -6.01
C LYS A 261 19.19 22.96 -5.89
N LYS A 262 18.50 23.52 -6.90
CA LYS A 262 18.08 24.92 -6.90
C LYS A 262 16.70 25.06 -6.28
N PRO A 263 16.37 26.22 -5.69
CA PRO A 263 14.99 26.52 -5.29
C PRO A 263 14.06 26.50 -6.50
N VAL A 264 12.85 25.98 -6.30
CA VAL A 264 11.82 25.91 -7.35
C VAL A 264 11.33 27.30 -7.70
N SER A 265 11.42 27.68 -8.99
CA SER A 265 10.90 28.95 -9.48
C SER A 265 9.36 28.96 -9.47
N ASP A 266 8.75 30.14 -9.26
CA ASP A 266 7.29 30.26 -9.30
C ASP A 266 6.75 29.95 -10.71
N ALA A 267 7.49 30.33 -11.76
CA ALA A 267 7.14 30.00 -13.13
C ALA A 267 7.06 28.48 -13.38
N ASP A 268 8.01 27.70 -12.88
CA ASP A 268 7.99 26.25 -13.02
C ASP A 268 6.94 25.60 -12.12
N TYR A 269 6.71 26.16 -10.92
CA TYR A 269 5.62 25.73 -10.07
C TYR A 269 4.25 25.90 -10.74
N ASP A 270 4.03 27.03 -11.43
CA ASP A 270 2.81 27.27 -12.20
C ASP A 270 2.69 26.35 -13.42
N ARG A 271 3.80 26.02 -14.09
CA ARG A 271 3.82 25.01 -15.17
C ARG A 271 3.43 23.62 -14.64
N ILE A 272 4.01 23.19 -13.51
CA ILE A 272 3.65 21.91 -12.86
C ILE A 272 2.17 21.91 -12.54
N LYS A 273 1.62 23.01 -12.03
CA LYS A 273 0.19 23.17 -11.77
C LYS A 273 -0.66 23.06 -13.04
N ALA A 274 -0.17 23.59 -14.15
CA ALA A 274 -0.83 23.52 -15.45
C ALA A 274 -0.83 22.12 -16.08
N LEU A 275 0.12 21.25 -15.73
CA LEU A 275 0.12 19.83 -16.16
C LEU A 275 -1.11 19.08 -15.65
N GLY A 276 -1.64 19.47 -14.50
CA GLY A 276 -2.90 18.97 -14.01
C GLY A 276 -2.98 18.80 -12.50
N ASN A 277 -4.10 19.25 -11.96
CA ASN A 277 -4.41 19.11 -10.53
C ASN A 277 -5.93 19.18 -10.29
N ARG A 278 -6.35 18.83 -9.06
CA ARG A 278 -7.73 18.96 -8.57
C ARG A 278 -7.84 20.17 -7.65
N CYS A 279 -8.27 21.31 -8.19
CA CYS A 279 -8.52 22.53 -7.41
C CYS A 279 -7.31 23.08 -6.65
N GLY A 280 -6.10 22.85 -7.14
CA GLY A 280 -4.85 23.33 -6.56
C GLY A 280 -4.05 22.28 -5.81
N PHE A 281 -2.95 22.73 -5.21
CA PHE A 281 -2.00 21.90 -4.50
C PHE A 281 -1.98 22.16 -2.99
N THR A 282 -1.48 21.17 -2.24
CA THR A 282 -1.17 21.25 -0.82
C THR A 282 0.08 20.42 -0.51
N ASP A 283 0.87 20.86 0.46
CA ASP A 283 1.98 20.12 1.08
C ASP A 283 1.79 20.03 2.62
N ARG A 284 0.59 20.33 3.06
CA ARG A 284 0.25 20.56 4.46
C ARG A 284 0.64 19.41 5.39
N TYR A 285 0.46 18.17 4.97
CA TYR A 285 0.81 17.01 5.78
C TYR A 285 2.29 16.94 6.17
N TYR A 286 3.17 17.55 5.40
CA TYR A 286 4.59 17.60 5.75
C TYR A 286 4.89 18.44 7.00
N PHE A 287 4.05 19.46 7.25
CA PHE A 287 4.30 20.45 8.30
C PHE A 287 3.27 20.43 9.40
N ASP A 288 2.06 20.04 9.11
CA ASP A 288 0.92 20.01 10.00
C ASP A 288 0.11 18.73 9.85
N HIS A 289 -0.62 18.37 10.89
CA HIS A 289 -1.45 17.16 10.91
C HIS A 289 -2.67 17.23 9.97
N ASN A 290 -3.30 18.41 9.87
CA ASN A 290 -4.44 18.67 8.99
C ASN A 290 -4.71 20.19 8.87
N GLY A 291 -5.52 20.59 7.87
CA GLY A 291 -5.90 21.99 7.69
C GLY A 291 -7.08 22.16 6.72
N SER A 292 -7.89 23.20 6.96
CA SER A 292 -9.03 23.54 6.08
C SER A 292 -8.59 23.94 4.68
N ASP A 293 -7.39 24.45 4.52
CA ASP A 293 -6.76 24.80 3.24
C ASP A 293 -6.43 23.60 2.35
N MET A 294 -6.43 22.39 2.92
CA MET A 294 -6.29 21.14 2.14
C MET A 294 -7.58 20.74 1.42
N VAL A 295 -8.75 21.20 1.88
CA VAL A 295 -10.06 20.80 1.35
C VAL A 295 -10.44 21.67 0.15
N THR A 296 -11.10 21.08 -0.85
CA THR A 296 -11.50 21.83 -2.06
C THR A 296 -12.75 22.68 -1.86
N TYR A 297 -13.67 22.26 -1.00
CA TYR A 297 -15.01 22.82 -0.74
C TYR A 297 -15.91 22.95 -1.98
N VAL A 298 -15.36 22.88 -3.17
CA VAL A 298 -16.06 22.97 -4.44
C VAL A 298 -15.96 21.63 -5.18
N LYS A 299 -16.80 21.45 -6.20
CA LYS A 299 -16.76 20.25 -7.04
C LYS A 299 -15.34 20.04 -7.59
N PRO A 300 -14.70 18.91 -7.28
CA PRO A 300 -13.36 18.66 -7.77
C PRO A 300 -13.39 18.52 -9.29
N ASN A 301 -12.64 19.38 -9.96
CA ASN A 301 -12.44 19.32 -11.39
C ASN A 301 -10.95 19.16 -11.66
N PHE A 302 -10.58 18.14 -12.44
CA PHE A 302 -9.21 17.97 -12.90
C PHE A 302 -9.02 18.87 -14.13
N VAL A 303 -8.14 19.84 -14.01
CA VAL A 303 -7.79 20.77 -15.10
C VAL A 303 -6.36 20.47 -15.53
N SER A 304 -6.18 20.23 -16.83
CA SER A 304 -4.87 20.13 -17.48
C SER A 304 -4.88 21.11 -18.67
N ASN A 305 -4.03 22.13 -18.60
CA ASN A 305 -3.97 23.21 -19.60
C ASN A 305 -2.62 23.26 -20.30
N ALA A 306 -1.69 22.36 -19.97
CA ALA A 306 -0.37 22.27 -20.60
C ALA A 306 -0.13 20.87 -21.13
N ALA A 307 0.41 20.80 -22.34
CA ALA A 307 1.00 19.59 -22.88
C ALA A 307 2.53 19.78 -22.89
N GLU A 308 3.26 18.99 -22.14
CA GLU A 308 4.70 18.87 -22.34
C GLU A 308 4.94 17.96 -23.54
N PRO A 309 5.90 18.28 -24.41
CA PRO A 309 6.24 17.40 -25.51
C PRO A 309 6.70 16.04 -24.98
N SER A 310 6.31 14.97 -25.67
CA SER A 310 6.80 13.65 -25.37
C SER A 310 8.33 13.66 -25.33
N PRO A 311 8.96 12.97 -24.37
CA PRO A 311 10.41 12.93 -24.29
C PRO A 311 10.99 12.29 -25.56
N GLU A 312 12.14 12.83 -26.02
CA GLU A 312 12.88 12.22 -27.11
C GLU A 312 13.34 10.81 -26.71
N LYS A 313 13.10 9.84 -27.61
CA LYS A 313 13.62 8.48 -27.42
C LYS A 313 15.14 8.50 -27.49
N ARG A 314 15.80 8.19 -26.39
CA ARG A 314 17.25 8.10 -26.31
C ARG A 314 17.71 6.67 -26.58
N LYS A 315 18.53 6.50 -27.62
CA LYS A 315 19.19 5.23 -27.86
C LYS A 315 20.40 5.06 -26.96
N LEU A 316 20.68 3.80 -26.67
CA LEU A 316 21.83 3.42 -25.84
C LEU A 316 23.05 3.33 -26.72
N SER A 317 24.06 4.12 -26.40
CA SER A 317 25.31 4.15 -27.15
C SER A 317 26.11 2.85 -26.98
N ILE A 318 26.58 2.27 -28.09
CA ILE A 318 27.42 1.09 -28.17
C ILE A 318 28.63 1.35 -29.09
N GLU A 319 29.73 0.67 -28.85
CA GLU A 319 30.90 0.64 -29.72
C GLU A 319 30.90 -0.64 -30.57
N GLY A 320 31.38 -0.58 -31.82
CA GLY A 320 31.45 -1.69 -32.73
C GLY A 320 32.86 -1.91 -33.30
N GLU A 321 33.27 -3.17 -33.48
CA GLU A 321 34.45 -3.57 -34.24
C GLU A 321 34.03 -4.61 -35.28
N LEU A 322 34.08 -4.23 -36.56
CA LEU A 322 33.78 -5.08 -37.72
C LEU A 322 35.06 -5.61 -38.31
N VAL A 323 35.21 -6.93 -38.42
CA VAL A 323 36.37 -7.57 -39.06
C VAL A 323 35.89 -8.50 -40.17
N LEU A 324 36.33 -8.22 -41.42
CA LEU A 324 35.99 -8.98 -42.60
C LEU A 324 37.29 -9.30 -43.35
N ARG A 325 37.78 -10.53 -43.29
CA ARG A 325 38.99 -10.99 -43.96
C ARG A 325 38.67 -12.19 -44.85
N GLU A 326 39.24 -12.24 -46.04
CA GLU A 326 39.05 -13.33 -46.99
C GLU A 326 39.43 -14.68 -46.32
N GLY A 327 38.56 -15.69 -46.47
CA GLY A 327 38.75 -17.04 -45.92
C GLY A 327 38.47 -17.19 -44.43
N GLU A 328 38.29 -16.07 -43.68
CA GLU A 328 38.00 -16.08 -42.25
C GLU A 328 36.48 -15.81 -42.01
N PRO A 329 35.88 -16.30 -40.90
CA PRO A 329 34.55 -15.91 -40.49
C PRO A 329 34.47 -14.39 -40.26
N GLY A 330 33.54 -13.72 -40.93
CA GLY A 330 33.30 -12.29 -40.69
C GLY A 330 32.73 -12.10 -39.29
N SER A 331 33.16 -11.05 -38.57
CA SER A 331 32.73 -10.81 -37.19
C SER A 331 32.37 -9.37 -36.91
N LEU A 332 31.37 -9.17 -36.03
CA LEU A 332 31.03 -7.89 -35.42
C LEU A 332 31.09 -8.05 -33.90
N THR A 333 32.02 -7.35 -33.28
CA THR A 333 32.09 -7.25 -31.84
C THR A 333 31.41 -5.97 -31.40
N VAL A 334 30.44 -6.06 -30.49
CA VAL A 334 29.72 -4.89 -29.93
C VAL A 334 29.98 -4.81 -28.44
N LYS A 335 30.11 -3.58 -27.93
CA LYS A 335 30.48 -3.33 -26.53
C LYS A 335 29.62 -2.21 -25.92
N ARG A 336 29.21 -2.39 -24.65
CA ARG A 336 28.61 -1.34 -23.80
C ARG A 336 29.15 -1.48 -22.37
N GLY A 337 29.87 -0.47 -21.88
CA GLY A 337 30.59 -0.57 -20.60
C GLY A 337 31.54 -1.76 -20.64
N ASP A 338 31.45 -2.64 -19.64
CA ASP A 338 32.30 -3.83 -19.52
C ASP A 338 31.74 -5.05 -20.26
N VAL A 339 30.53 -4.98 -20.81
CA VAL A 339 29.89 -6.10 -21.50
C VAL A 339 30.20 -6.08 -22.97
N THR A 340 30.70 -7.22 -23.50
CA THR A 340 31.06 -7.39 -24.89
C THR A 340 30.42 -8.66 -25.47
N TYR A 341 29.95 -8.58 -26.71
CA TYR A 341 29.45 -9.73 -27.46
C TYR A 341 30.02 -9.73 -28.87
N LYS A 342 30.41 -10.92 -29.39
CA LYS A 342 30.93 -11.11 -30.73
C LYS A 342 30.00 -12.05 -31.50
N ALA A 343 29.41 -11.55 -32.58
CA ALA A 343 28.69 -12.33 -33.55
C ALA A 343 29.57 -12.73 -34.74
N LEU A 344 29.26 -13.84 -35.38
CA LEU A 344 30.01 -14.38 -36.49
C LEU A 344 29.08 -14.67 -37.65
N ILE A 345 29.60 -14.56 -38.90
CA ILE A 345 29.00 -15.08 -40.13
C ILE A 345 29.94 -16.05 -40.82
N GLU A 346 29.42 -16.74 -41.82
CA GLU A 346 30.21 -17.64 -42.68
C GLU A 346 31.50 -17.00 -43.19
N PRO A 347 32.52 -17.78 -43.54
CA PRO A 347 33.77 -17.26 -44.06
C PRO A 347 33.56 -16.29 -45.23
N VAL A 348 34.27 -15.19 -45.18
CA VAL A 348 34.16 -14.11 -46.17
C VAL A 348 34.79 -14.55 -47.48
N SER A 349 34.05 -14.40 -48.58
CA SER A 349 34.53 -14.78 -49.93
C SER A 349 35.34 -13.69 -50.57
N ALA A 350 36.20 -14.08 -51.53
CA ALA A 350 36.81 -13.14 -52.49
C ALA A 350 35.76 -12.45 -53.37
N ALA A 351 35.96 -11.21 -53.73
CA ALA A 351 35.07 -10.48 -54.62
C ALA A 351 35.31 -10.96 -56.08
N LEU A 352 34.24 -11.39 -56.75
CA LEU A 352 34.27 -11.80 -58.17
C LEU A 352 34.15 -10.61 -59.17
N LYS A 353 33.47 -9.54 -58.76
CA LYS A 353 33.21 -8.34 -59.63
C LYS A 353 33.63 -7.06 -58.98
N ALA A 354 33.13 -6.72 -57.80
CA ALA A 354 33.44 -5.50 -57.09
C ALA A 354 33.67 -5.80 -55.58
N PRO A 355 34.77 -5.37 -54.99
CA PRO A 355 35.02 -5.48 -53.56
C PRO A 355 33.98 -4.72 -52.71
N LEU A 356 33.74 -5.17 -51.48
CA LEU A 356 32.87 -4.48 -50.54
C LEU A 356 33.46 -3.12 -50.17
N ASP A 357 32.72 -2.07 -50.43
CA ASP A 357 33.10 -0.73 -49.99
C ASP A 357 33.00 -0.61 -48.49
N LYS A 358 34.07 -0.11 -47.84
CA LYS A 358 34.17 0.07 -46.39
C LYS A 358 33.08 0.98 -45.82
N LYS A 359 32.79 2.09 -46.50
CA LYS A 359 31.75 3.04 -46.09
C LYS A 359 30.37 2.41 -46.16
N ALA A 360 30.08 1.70 -47.26
CA ALA A 360 28.81 1.00 -47.45
C ALA A 360 28.58 -0.11 -46.38
N ALA A 361 29.65 -0.81 -45.97
CA ALA A 361 29.59 -1.79 -44.89
C ALA A 361 29.28 -1.14 -43.54
N ILE A 362 29.98 -0.05 -43.20
CA ILE A 362 29.75 0.71 -41.96
C ILE A 362 28.34 1.27 -41.95
N ASP A 363 27.87 1.90 -43.02
CA ASP A 363 26.53 2.47 -43.15
C ASP A 363 25.45 1.39 -42.97
N ARG A 364 25.71 0.16 -43.42
CA ARG A 364 24.80 -0.99 -43.25
C ARG A 364 24.72 -1.44 -41.76
N ILE A 365 25.85 -1.52 -41.07
CA ILE A 365 25.93 -1.85 -39.65
C ILE A 365 25.30 -0.74 -38.80
N ASN A 366 25.46 0.52 -39.17
CA ASN A 366 24.85 1.67 -38.47
C ASN A 366 23.30 1.75 -38.52
N LYS A 367 22.65 0.95 -39.39
CA LYS A 367 21.17 0.94 -39.48
C LYS A 367 20.50 0.24 -38.29
N THR A 368 20.51 0.88 -37.13
CA THR A 368 19.93 0.37 -35.87
C THR A 368 18.55 0.94 -35.55
N GLY A 369 17.82 1.46 -36.57
CA GLY A 369 16.57 2.23 -36.38
C GLY A 369 15.48 1.52 -35.57
N ASP A 370 15.41 0.20 -35.65
CA ASP A 370 14.45 -0.71 -35.01
C ASP A 370 14.91 -1.26 -33.65
N THR A 371 16.04 -0.77 -33.11
CA THR A 371 16.60 -1.24 -31.83
C THR A 371 16.75 -0.09 -30.82
N ASP A 372 16.94 -0.44 -29.56
CA ASP A 372 17.25 0.49 -28.45
C ASP A 372 18.70 1.00 -28.50
N PHE A 373 19.51 0.60 -29.48
CA PHE A 373 20.94 0.89 -29.53
C PHE A 373 21.32 1.76 -30.74
N GLU A 374 22.38 2.52 -30.58
CA GLU A 374 23.06 3.27 -31.66
C GLU A 374 24.58 3.16 -31.51
N PHE A 375 25.28 3.08 -32.63
CA PHE A 375 26.74 3.05 -32.58
C PHE A 375 27.30 4.47 -32.42
N SER A 376 28.08 4.68 -31.36
CA SER A 376 28.89 5.89 -31.20
C SER A 376 30.11 5.87 -32.13
N HIS A 377 30.67 4.64 -32.33
CA HIS A 377 31.81 4.44 -33.21
C HIS A 377 31.85 3.00 -33.69
N ILE A 378 32.25 2.80 -34.99
CA ILE A 378 32.50 1.50 -35.58
C ILE A 378 33.94 1.49 -36.14
N LYS A 379 34.82 0.70 -35.54
CA LYS A 379 36.12 0.37 -36.09
C LYS A 379 35.96 -0.75 -37.10
N ALA A 380 36.36 -0.53 -38.35
CA ALA A 380 36.23 -1.53 -39.40
C ALA A 380 37.62 -1.92 -39.98
N GLN A 381 37.89 -3.23 -39.96
CA GLN A 381 39.03 -3.87 -40.60
C GLN A 381 38.48 -4.78 -41.72
N ILE A 382 38.58 -4.29 -42.96
CA ILE A 382 38.04 -4.96 -44.17
C ILE A 382 39.16 -5.21 -45.13
N GLY A 383 39.33 -6.46 -45.60
CA GLY A 383 40.32 -6.83 -46.61
C GLY A 383 40.02 -6.17 -47.94
N GLU A 384 41.05 -5.97 -48.75
CA GLU A 384 40.95 -5.23 -50.03
C GLU A 384 40.06 -5.93 -51.10
N ASN A 385 40.03 -7.25 -51.08
CA ASN A 385 39.32 -8.02 -52.10
C ASN A 385 38.24 -8.93 -51.47
N VAL A 386 37.36 -8.41 -50.58
CA VAL A 386 36.34 -9.18 -49.90
C VAL A 386 34.95 -8.89 -50.48
N PHE A 387 34.06 -9.91 -50.41
CA PHE A 387 32.65 -9.78 -50.71
C PHE A 387 31.82 -10.37 -49.58
N VAL A 388 30.84 -9.60 -49.07
CA VAL A 388 29.85 -10.03 -48.10
C VAL A 388 28.46 -9.61 -48.58
N PRO A 389 27.49 -10.52 -48.69
CA PRO A 389 26.13 -10.16 -49.07
C PRO A 389 25.50 -9.20 -48.04
N ASN A 390 24.72 -8.25 -48.50
CA ASN A 390 24.00 -7.29 -47.62
C ASN A 390 23.12 -7.99 -46.57
N GLY A 391 22.54 -9.14 -46.91
CA GLY A 391 21.76 -9.96 -45.99
C GLY A 391 22.60 -10.50 -44.82
N ALA A 392 23.85 -10.90 -45.09
CA ALA A 392 24.79 -11.40 -44.08
C ALA A 392 25.23 -10.25 -43.10
N LEU A 393 25.50 -9.06 -43.64
CA LEU A 393 25.79 -7.91 -42.78
C LEU A 393 24.62 -7.48 -41.89
N ASN A 394 23.39 -7.53 -42.43
CA ASN A 394 22.18 -7.28 -41.65
C ASN A 394 21.96 -8.33 -40.54
N LYS A 395 22.22 -9.63 -40.87
CA LYS A 395 22.17 -10.71 -39.89
C LYS A 395 23.23 -10.50 -38.79
N LEU A 396 24.48 -10.26 -39.21
CA LEU A 396 25.58 -10.03 -38.28
C LEU A 396 25.28 -8.89 -37.30
N ARG A 397 24.73 -7.76 -37.77
CA ARG A 397 24.28 -6.64 -36.92
C ARG A 397 23.20 -7.09 -35.94
N ARG A 398 22.13 -7.77 -36.40
CA ARG A 398 21.03 -8.23 -35.53
C ARG A 398 21.54 -9.19 -34.47
N ASP A 399 22.31 -10.19 -34.86
CA ASP A 399 22.85 -11.20 -33.96
C ASP A 399 23.80 -10.57 -32.91
N ALA A 400 24.61 -9.59 -33.33
CA ALA A 400 25.50 -8.86 -32.42
C ALA A 400 24.72 -8.05 -31.38
N ILE A 401 23.73 -7.26 -31.83
CA ILE A 401 22.91 -6.42 -30.93
C ILE A 401 22.06 -7.29 -30.01
N SER A 402 21.42 -8.32 -30.52
CA SER A 402 20.59 -9.25 -29.72
C SER A 402 21.45 -9.94 -28.65
N GLY A 403 22.60 -10.49 -29.02
CA GLY A 403 23.50 -11.15 -28.06
C GLY A 403 24.10 -10.21 -27.02
N LEU A 404 24.33 -8.94 -27.35
CA LEU A 404 24.71 -7.93 -26.36
C LEU A 404 23.56 -7.63 -25.41
N CYS A 405 22.35 -7.48 -25.93
CA CYS A 405 21.14 -7.25 -25.14
C CYS A 405 20.94 -8.39 -24.13
N ASP A 406 20.99 -9.63 -24.58
CA ASP A 406 20.85 -10.81 -23.72
C ASP A 406 21.93 -10.86 -22.61
N LYS A 407 23.18 -10.54 -22.94
CA LYS A 407 24.24 -10.46 -21.94
C LYS A 407 24.04 -9.34 -20.92
N LEU A 408 23.57 -8.18 -21.36
CA LEU A 408 23.28 -7.05 -20.46
C LEU A 408 22.15 -7.37 -19.49
N LEU A 409 21.13 -8.11 -19.94
CA LEU A 409 19.96 -8.48 -19.15
C LEU A 409 20.23 -9.70 -18.22
N LYS A 410 21.12 -10.61 -18.63
CA LYS A 410 21.40 -11.86 -17.90
C LYS A 410 21.82 -11.64 -16.43
N LYS A 411 22.45 -10.52 -16.11
CA LYS A 411 22.85 -10.19 -14.74
C LYS A 411 21.68 -9.94 -13.78
N TYR A 412 20.50 -9.68 -14.31
CA TYR A 412 19.28 -9.45 -13.51
C TYR A 412 18.46 -10.75 -13.31
N TYR A 413 18.71 -11.79 -14.12
CA TYR A 413 17.94 -13.03 -14.06
C TYR A 413 18.19 -13.79 -12.76
N ARG A 414 17.12 -14.34 -12.19
CA ARG A 414 17.15 -15.07 -10.93
C ARG A 414 16.67 -16.51 -11.13
N ASN A 415 17.22 -17.44 -10.34
CA ASN A 415 16.88 -18.85 -10.36
C ASN A 415 16.80 -19.48 -8.96
N ASP A 416 16.73 -18.65 -7.92
CA ASP A 416 16.73 -19.03 -6.52
C ASP A 416 15.31 -19.03 -5.89
N ALA A 417 14.26 -18.97 -6.71
CA ALA A 417 12.87 -19.12 -6.24
C ALA A 417 12.67 -20.47 -5.54
N ARG A 418 11.95 -20.45 -4.43
CA ARG A 418 11.62 -21.62 -3.63
C ARG A 418 10.12 -21.86 -3.69
N TYR A 419 9.71 -23.10 -3.78
CA TYR A 419 8.31 -23.45 -3.59
C TYR A 419 8.11 -23.86 -2.13
N ALA A 420 7.25 -23.18 -1.41
CA ALA A 420 6.81 -23.57 -0.08
C ALA A 420 5.36 -24.06 -0.15
N ASP A 421 5.08 -25.17 0.51
CA ASP A 421 3.72 -25.71 0.58
C ASP A 421 2.81 -24.77 1.39
N MET A 422 1.56 -24.62 0.93
CA MET A 422 0.57 -23.79 1.60
C MET A 422 0.30 -24.24 3.04
N SER A 423 0.42 -25.52 3.35
CA SER A 423 0.23 -26.04 4.72
C SER A 423 1.22 -25.43 5.71
N GLY A 424 2.49 -25.25 5.32
CA GLY A 424 3.49 -24.58 6.14
C GLY A 424 3.19 -23.10 6.37
N LEU A 425 2.72 -22.40 5.31
CA LEU A 425 2.39 -20.98 5.39
C LEU A 425 1.15 -20.67 6.25
N THR A 426 0.21 -21.62 6.36
CA THR A 426 -1.08 -21.44 7.07
C THR A 426 -1.11 -22.06 8.46
N ALA A 427 -0.04 -22.72 8.88
CA ALA A 427 0.04 -23.36 10.19
C ALA A 427 -0.16 -22.35 11.34
N LEU A 428 -1.04 -22.65 12.27
CA LEU A 428 -1.20 -21.88 13.50
C LEU A 428 -0.37 -22.49 14.63
N PRO A 429 0.13 -21.69 15.59
CA PRO A 429 0.82 -22.18 16.76
C PRO A 429 -0.02 -23.15 17.58
N GLU A 430 0.58 -24.21 18.10
CA GLU A 430 -0.12 -25.31 18.80
C GLU A 430 -0.93 -24.83 20.02
N HIS A 431 -0.43 -23.83 20.74
CA HIS A 431 -1.12 -23.27 21.90
C HIS A 431 -2.45 -22.59 21.55
N VAL A 432 -2.56 -22.01 20.33
CA VAL A 432 -3.81 -21.40 19.83
C VAL A 432 -4.83 -22.49 19.53
N VAL A 433 -4.41 -23.55 18.83
CA VAL A 433 -5.27 -24.67 18.47
C VAL A 433 -5.80 -25.36 19.72
N LYS A 434 -4.95 -25.59 20.74
CA LYS A 434 -5.36 -26.20 22.03
C LYS A 434 -6.33 -25.30 22.82
N SER A 435 -6.14 -23.99 22.78
CA SER A 435 -7.03 -23.03 23.46
C SER A 435 -8.45 -23.03 22.87
N ASP A 436 -8.55 -23.16 21.56
CA ASP A 436 -9.85 -23.21 20.86
C ASP A 436 -10.58 -24.53 21.13
N ALA A 437 -9.87 -25.67 21.12
CA ALA A 437 -10.43 -26.99 21.43
C ALA A 437 -11.00 -27.07 22.86
N ALA A 438 -10.38 -26.40 23.83
CA ALA A 438 -10.89 -26.34 25.21
C ALA A 438 -12.20 -25.53 25.32
N HIS A 439 -12.50 -24.67 24.36
CA HIS A 439 -13.79 -23.95 24.28
C HIS A 439 -14.95 -24.86 23.82
N ASP A 440 -14.67 -25.86 22.98
CA ASP A 440 -15.71 -26.81 22.51
C ASP A 440 -16.22 -27.75 23.62
N GLU A 441 -15.47 -27.91 24.71
CA GLU A 441 -15.85 -28.74 25.88
C GLU A 441 -16.59 -27.95 26.97
N ALA A 442 -16.72 -26.63 26.84
CA ALA A 442 -17.33 -25.78 27.87
C ALA A 442 -18.87 -25.80 27.81
N VAL A 443 -19.50 -25.65 28.97
CA VAL A 443 -20.97 -25.62 29.12
C VAL A 443 -21.66 -24.52 28.31
N ASN A 444 -20.96 -23.41 28.02
CA ASN A 444 -21.41 -22.37 27.12
C ASN A 444 -20.68 -22.51 25.78
N ASP A 445 -21.42 -22.87 24.75
CA ASP A 445 -21.00 -23.10 23.37
C ASP A 445 -20.41 -21.83 22.67
N TYR A 446 -20.42 -20.63 23.29
CA TYR A 446 -19.83 -19.39 22.73
C TYR A 446 -19.63 -18.29 23.79
N THR A 447 -18.76 -17.35 23.47
CA THR A 447 -18.45 -16.16 24.28
C THR A 447 -19.14 -14.92 23.72
N THR A 448 -19.80 -14.14 24.58
CA THR A 448 -20.43 -12.88 24.20
C THR A 448 -19.57 -11.70 24.66
N ILE A 449 -19.23 -10.83 23.71
CA ILE A 449 -18.34 -9.71 23.92
C ILE A 449 -19.10 -8.41 23.69
N CYS A 450 -18.91 -7.38 24.54
CA CYS A 450 -19.28 -6.02 24.20
C CYS A 450 -18.07 -5.10 24.15
N SER A 451 -18.05 -4.17 23.22
CA SER A 451 -17.09 -3.04 23.20
C SER A 451 -17.83 -1.73 23.36
N CYS A 452 -17.27 -0.79 24.13
CA CYS A 452 -17.83 0.53 24.36
C CYS A 452 -16.77 1.62 24.31
N MET A 453 -17.16 2.80 23.79
CA MET A 453 -16.29 3.95 23.55
C MET A 453 -16.52 5.11 24.55
N THR A 454 -17.57 5.03 25.37
CA THR A 454 -17.92 6.10 26.29
C THR A 454 -18.32 5.57 27.67
N ARG A 455 -18.11 6.40 28.70
CA ARG A 455 -18.53 6.10 30.08
C ARG A 455 -20.03 5.76 30.16
N ALA A 456 -20.89 6.54 29.52
CA ALA A 456 -22.33 6.32 29.52
C ALA A 456 -22.74 4.98 28.89
N GLN A 457 -21.98 4.51 27.90
CA GLN A 457 -22.19 3.17 27.33
C GLN A 457 -21.79 2.09 28.33
N LEU A 458 -20.60 2.19 28.95
CA LEU A 458 -20.16 1.24 29.98
C LEU A 458 -21.14 1.16 31.13
N ASP A 459 -21.57 2.29 31.70
CA ASP A 459 -22.52 2.35 32.82
C ASP A 459 -23.85 1.68 32.47
N THR A 460 -24.25 1.73 31.20
CA THR A 460 -25.44 1.05 30.71
C THR A 460 -25.20 -0.45 30.55
N LEU A 461 -24.09 -0.85 29.90
CA LEU A 461 -23.78 -2.23 29.54
C LEU A 461 -23.48 -3.12 30.75
N ILE A 462 -22.89 -2.57 31.79
CA ILE A 462 -22.56 -3.30 33.03
C ILE A 462 -23.80 -3.87 33.75
N SER A 463 -24.99 -3.36 33.43
CA SER A 463 -26.27 -3.90 33.98
C SER A 463 -26.78 -5.16 33.28
N TYR A 464 -26.16 -5.58 32.15
CA TYR A 464 -26.54 -6.75 31.40
C TYR A 464 -25.60 -7.91 31.70
N ASP A 465 -26.15 -9.02 32.20
CA ASP A 465 -25.37 -10.21 32.59
C ASP A 465 -24.93 -11.07 31.40
N CYS A 466 -25.49 -10.84 30.21
CA CYS A 466 -25.24 -11.64 29.01
C CYS A 466 -23.85 -11.46 28.37
N PHE A 467 -23.09 -10.48 28.79
CA PHE A 467 -21.73 -10.27 28.26
C PHE A 467 -20.70 -10.92 29.18
N ASP A 468 -19.81 -11.74 28.59
CA ASP A 468 -18.71 -12.41 29.30
C ASP A 468 -17.44 -11.55 29.30
N VAL A 469 -17.25 -10.75 28.22
CA VAL A 469 -16.05 -9.99 27.97
C VAL A 469 -16.38 -8.54 27.62
N PHE A 470 -15.63 -7.61 28.18
CA PHE A 470 -15.73 -6.16 27.93
C PHE A 470 -14.45 -5.65 27.26
N TYR A 471 -14.60 -4.99 26.13
CA TYR A 471 -13.55 -4.21 25.48
C TYR A 471 -13.77 -2.73 25.76
N LEU A 472 -12.89 -2.14 26.58
CA LEU A 472 -12.95 -0.74 27.00
C LEU A 472 -12.05 0.08 26.12
N ASP A 473 -12.60 1.09 25.44
CA ASP A 473 -11.84 1.92 24.53
C ASP A 473 -10.86 2.83 25.27
N PHE A 474 -9.62 2.89 24.82
CA PHE A 474 -8.55 3.72 25.38
C PHE A 474 -8.93 5.21 25.46
N ASP A 475 -9.66 5.69 24.46
CA ASP A 475 -10.07 7.07 24.34
C ASP A 475 -11.20 7.46 25.31
N MET A 476 -11.82 6.50 25.97
CA MET A 476 -12.78 6.74 27.05
C MET A 476 -12.12 7.40 28.27
N TYR A 477 -10.82 7.18 28.48
CA TYR A 477 -10.06 7.63 29.65
C TYR A 477 -9.25 8.90 29.36
N ASP A 478 -9.22 9.84 30.31
CA ASP A 478 -8.28 10.94 30.23
C ASP A 478 -6.84 10.46 30.47
N ARG A 479 -5.87 10.91 29.67
CA ARG A 479 -4.47 10.48 29.76
C ARG A 479 -3.88 10.63 31.18
N LYS A 480 -4.30 11.63 31.96
CA LYS A 480 -3.79 11.86 33.32
C LYS A 480 -4.33 10.88 34.36
N THR A 481 -5.51 10.34 34.12
CA THR A 481 -6.23 9.47 35.09
C THR A 481 -6.49 8.09 34.59
N LEU A 482 -5.99 7.76 33.38
CA LEU A 482 -6.24 6.48 32.69
C LEU A 482 -5.98 5.27 33.60
N ILE A 483 -4.80 5.18 34.22
CA ILE A 483 -4.44 4.03 35.05
C ILE A 483 -5.42 3.83 36.19
N GLN A 484 -5.76 4.92 36.93
CA GLN A 484 -6.67 4.85 38.05
C GLN A 484 -8.08 4.45 37.60
N GLN A 485 -8.65 5.16 36.60
CA GLN A 485 -10.01 4.91 36.14
C GLN A 485 -10.15 3.53 35.49
N PHE A 486 -9.16 3.10 34.71
CA PHE A 486 -9.15 1.77 34.11
C PHE A 486 -9.05 0.68 35.17
N THR A 487 -8.21 0.88 36.21
CA THR A 487 -8.11 -0.06 37.33
C THR A 487 -9.44 -0.21 38.05
N ASP A 488 -10.13 0.90 38.32
CA ASP A 488 -11.44 0.89 39.00
C ASP A 488 -12.49 0.11 38.17
N ASP A 489 -12.52 0.33 36.84
CA ASP A 489 -13.42 -0.37 35.94
C ASP A 489 -13.10 -1.87 35.85
N VAL A 490 -11.82 -2.23 35.73
CA VAL A 490 -11.37 -3.63 35.73
C VAL A 490 -11.80 -4.31 37.01
N GLN A 491 -11.58 -3.70 38.19
CA GLN A 491 -11.98 -4.29 39.46
C GLN A 491 -13.51 -4.45 39.57
N SER A 492 -14.27 -3.46 39.09
CA SER A 492 -15.73 -3.51 39.09
C SER A 492 -16.28 -4.66 38.23
N LEU A 493 -15.70 -4.84 37.03
CA LEU A 493 -16.11 -5.90 36.09
C LEU A 493 -15.64 -7.27 36.55
N THR A 494 -14.42 -7.42 37.08
CA THR A 494 -13.86 -8.67 37.57
C THR A 494 -14.66 -9.19 38.78
N LYS A 495 -15.13 -8.30 39.68
CA LYS A 495 -16.06 -8.69 40.79
C LYS A 495 -17.38 -9.34 40.29
N ARG A 496 -17.72 -9.07 39.03
CA ARG A 496 -18.89 -9.66 38.35
C ARG A 496 -18.52 -10.83 37.43
N ASN A 497 -17.31 -11.41 37.58
CA ASN A 497 -16.75 -12.47 36.73
C ASN A 497 -16.67 -12.11 35.23
N LYS A 498 -16.47 -10.84 34.91
CA LYS A 498 -16.31 -10.38 33.53
C LYS A 498 -14.83 -10.23 33.20
N LYS A 499 -14.43 -10.65 31.99
CA LYS A 499 -13.08 -10.44 31.45
C LYS A 499 -12.98 -9.07 30.80
N VAL A 500 -11.82 -8.41 30.93
CA VAL A 500 -11.62 -7.05 30.42
C VAL A 500 -10.41 -6.99 29.51
N TYR A 501 -10.56 -6.32 28.39
CA TYR A 501 -9.48 -5.94 27.47
C TYR A 501 -9.48 -4.44 27.30
N LEU A 502 -8.28 -3.86 27.11
CA LEU A 502 -8.12 -2.48 26.70
C LEU A 502 -8.04 -2.43 25.17
N MET A 503 -8.96 -1.70 24.54
CA MET A 503 -9.02 -1.54 23.09
C MET A 503 -8.27 -0.26 22.71
N LEU A 504 -7.18 -0.38 21.93
CA LEU A 504 -6.30 0.72 21.58
C LEU A 504 -6.84 1.57 20.39
N PRO A 505 -6.33 2.80 20.16
CA PRO A 505 -6.80 3.70 19.11
C PRO A 505 -6.60 3.14 17.69
N THR A 506 -7.42 3.55 16.72
CA THR A 506 -7.25 3.10 15.32
C THR A 506 -5.98 3.67 14.66
N ILE A 507 -5.58 4.86 15.04
CA ILE A 507 -4.36 5.53 14.55
C ILE A 507 -3.45 5.81 15.75
N PHE A 508 -2.19 5.41 15.62
CA PHE A 508 -1.22 5.44 16.71
C PHE A 508 0.07 6.09 16.21
N ARG A 509 0.27 7.35 16.54
CA ARG A 509 1.42 8.16 16.10
C ARG A 509 2.46 8.32 17.22
N ALA A 510 3.53 9.05 16.93
CA ALA A 510 4.65 9.23 17.85
C ALA A 510 4.24 9.66 19.28
N ASP A 511 3.37 10.66 19.40
CA ASP A 511 2.85 11.12 20.72
C ASP A 511 2.11 10.02 21.48
N SER A 512 1.36 9.19 20.77
CA SER A 512 0.59 8.07 21.34
C SER A 512 1.52 6.97 21.79
N SER A 513 2.54 6.66 20.98
CA SER A 513 3.60 5.70 21.32
C SER A 513 4.35 6.14 22.57
N ASP A 514 4.84 7.39 22.61
CA ASP A 514 5.57 7.92 23.75
C ASP A 514 4.72 7.88 25.05
N TYR A 515 3.45 8.27 24.94
CA TYR A 515 2.55 8.20 26.08
C TYR A 515 2.33 6.75 26.53
N PHE A 516 2.04 5.83 25.63
CA PHE A 516 1.79 4.41 25.94
C PHE A 516 3.01 3.76 26.60
N VAL A 517 4.19 4.00 26.06
CA VAL A 517 5.46 3.52 26.65
C VAL A 517 5.64 4.07 28.06
N SER A 518 5.30 5.36 28.27
CA SER A 518 5.45 6.01 29.60
C SER A 518 4.58 5.39 30.69
N ILE A 519 3.41 4.85 30.32
CA ILE A 519 2.46 4.25 31.28
C ILE A 519 2.54 2.72 31.34
N ALA A 520 3.30 2.07 30.44
CA ALA A 520 3.31 0.63 30.28
C ALA A 520 3.58 -0.15 31.58
N LYS A 521 4.56 0.27 32.37
CA LYS A 521 4.92 -0.36 33.66
C LYS A 521 3.79 -0.32 34.69
N GLU A 522 3.03 0.76 34.72
CA GLU A 522 1.89 0.88 35.66
C GLU A 522 0.67 0.13 35.10
N LEU A 523 0.46 0.17 33.80
CA LEU A 523 -0.60 -0.56 33.13
C LEU A 523 -0.44 -2.07 33.26
N ASP A 524 0.80 -2.59 33.21
CA ASP A 524 1.10 -4.03 33.37
C ASP A 524 0.72 -4.56 34.76
N LYS A 525 0.73 -3.70 35.80
CA LYS A 525 0.29 -4.07 37.16
C LYS A 525 -1.22 -4.26 37.27
N VAL A 526 -2.01 -3.73 36.35
CA VAL A 526 -3.47 -3.87 36.35
C VAL A 526 -3.84 -5.29 35.91
N SER A 527 -4.74 -5.94 36.65
CA SER A 527 -5.16 -7.33 36.40
C SER A 527 -6.27 -7.40 35.34
N PHE A 528 -5.93 -7.23 34.05
CA PHE A 528 -6.83 -7.38 32.92
C PHE A 528 -6.30 -8.42 31.93
N GLU A 529 -7.14 -8.92 31.02
CA GLU A 529 -6.79 -10.04 30.13
C GLU A 529 -5.77 -9.67 29.06
N GLY A 530 -5.89 -8.48 28.45
CA GLY A 530 -5.00 -8.08 27.34
C GLY A 530 -5.52 -6.92 26.52
N PHE A 531 -5.06 -6.83 25.28
CA PHE A 531 -5.30 -5.71 24.39
C PHE A 531 -6.08 -6.11 23.15
N VAL A 532 -6.87 -5.17 22.60
CA VAL A 532 -7.37 -5.22 21.22
C VAL A 532 -6.62 -4.19 20.42
N VAL A 533 -5.82 -4.65 19.44
CA VAL A 533 -4.90 -3.82 18.64
C VAL A 533 -5.44 -3.57 17.24
N LYS A 534 -5.16 -2.40 16.68
CA LYS A 534 -5.71 -1.93 15.41
C LYS A 534 -4.66 -1.49 14.38
N ASN A 535 -3.37 -1.56 14.72
CA ASN A 535 -2.25 -1.19 13.86
C ASN A 535 -0.97 -1.95 14.24
N TYR A 536 0.05 -1.85 13.42
CA TYR A 536 1.32 -2.55 13.60
C TYR A 536 2.15 -1.97 14.75
N GLU A 537 2.02 -0.67 15.02
CA GLU A 537 2.67 0.02 16.12
C GLU A 537 2.25 -0.55 17.47
N GLU A 538 0.94 -0.67 17.67
CA GLU A 538 0.36 -1.25 18.89
C GLU A 538 0.74 -2.72 19.06
N LEU A 539 0.73 -3.48 17.96
CA LEU A 539 1.11 -4.88 18.00
C LEU A 539 2.56 -5.06 18.47
N TYR A 540 3.49 -4.29 17.89
CA TYR A 540 4.90 -4.31 18.30
C TYR A 540 5.06 -3.92 19.77
N LEU A 541 4.43 -2.85 20.22
CA LEU A 541 4.55 -2.39 21.60
C LEU A 541 3.92 -3.36 22.61
N THR A 542 2.75 -3.92 22.29
CA THR A 542 2.11 -4.88 23.21
C THR A 542 2.92 -6.18 23.34
N GLU A 543 3.52 -6.66 22.25
CA GLU A 543 4.39 -7.83 22.25
C GLU A 543 5.66 -7.59 23.09
N ASN A 544 6.24 -6.41 23.03
CA ASN A 544 7.54 -6.12 23.65
C ASN A 544 7.45 -5.54 25.07
N LEU A 545 6.34 -4.92 25.46
CA LEU A 545 6.21 -4.25 26.75
C LEU A 545 5.41 -5.06 27.79
N PHE A 546 4.64 -6.06 27.38
CA PHE A 546 3.75 -6.79 28.27
C PHE A 546 3.96 -8.29 28.19
N THR A 547 4.15 -8.93 29.35
CA THR A 547 4.30 -10.39 29.40
C THR A 547 3.00 -11.02 29.93
N GLY A 548 2.49 -12.00 29.19
CA GLY A 548 1.29 -12.74 29.61
C GLY A 548 -0.05 -12.06 29.33
N LYS A 549 -0.06 -10.85 28.71
CA LYS A 549 -1.27 -10.21 28.21
C LYS A 549 -1.64 -10.76 26.84
N LYS A 550 -2.90 -11.11 26.64
CA LYS A 550 -3.41 -11.56 25.34
C LYS A 550 -3.52 -10.40 24.35
N VAL A 551 -3.28 -10.67 23.09
CA VAL A 551 -3.43 -9.69 22.02
C VAL A 551 -4.47 -10.20 21.02
N ILE A 552 -5.52 -9.39 20.80
CA ILE A 552 -6.58 -9.65 19.83
C ILE A 552 -6.48 -8.62 18.71
N LEU A 553 -6.44 -9.07 17.46
CA LEU A 553 -6.48 -8.17 16.31
C LEU A 553 -7.90 -7.67 16.06
N ASP A 554 -8.07 -6.36 15.82
CA ASP A 554 -9.36 -5.86 15.35
C ASP A 554 -9.51 -6.03 13.83
N HIS A 555 -10.72 -5.86 13.32
CA HIS A 555 -11.14 -6.15 11.93
C HIS A 555 -10.29 -5.45 10.86
N ASN A 556 -9.68 -4.32 11.17
CA ASN A 556 -8.87 -3.50 10.27
C ASN A 556 -7.40 -3.92 10.17
N MET A 557 -6.99 -4.97 10.90
CA MET A 557 -5.72 -5.66 10.69
C MET A 557 -5.78 -6.65 9.52
N TYR A 558 -6.95 -6.82 8.93
CA TYR A 558 -7.19 -7.50 7.65
C TYR A 558 -6.64 -8.93 7.56
N THR A 559 -6.99 -9.80 8.50
CA THR A 559 -6.75 -11.26 8.38
C THR A 559 -7.65 -11.88 7.30
N PHE A 560 -7.49 -11.43 6.04
CA PHE A 560 -8.35 -11.80 4.90
C PHE A 560 -8.18 -13.24 4.45
N ASN A 561 -7.00 -13.81 4.67
CA ASN A 561 -6.61 -15.16 4.31
C ASN A 561 -5.87 -15.85 5.45
N ASP A 562 -5.73 -17.17 5.36
CA ASP A 562 -5.14 -17.98 6.40
C ASP A 562 -3.64 -17.74 6.57
N VAL A 563 -2.95 -17.31 5.52
CA VAL A 563 -1.52 -16.94 5.59
C VAL A 563 -1.34 -15.66 6.38
N SER A 564 -2.19 -14.63 6.17
CA SER A 564 -2.13 -13.40 6.96
C SER A 564 -2.47 -13.66 8.43
N LYS A 565 -3.42 -14.56 8.70
CA LYS A 565 -3.72 -14.99 10.06
C LYS A 565 -2.52 -15.68 10.71
N SER A 566 -1.93 -16.67 10.05
CA SER A 566 -0.74 -17.38 10.52
C SER A 566 0.41 -16.41 10.81
N ALA A 567 0.68 -15.47 9.89
CA ALA A 567 1.73 -14.47 10.05
C ALA A 567 1.63 -13.68 11.37
N PHE A 568 0.43 -13.26 11.75
CA PHE A 568 0.22 -12.56 13.02
C PHE A 568 0.31 -13.50 14.24
N PHE A 569 -0.24 -14.70 14.13
CA PHE A 569 -0.30 -15.63 15.26
C PHE A 569 1.08 -16.18 15.63
N GLU A 570 2.04 -16.23 14.70
CA GLU A 570 3.44 -16.53 14.98
C GLU A 570 4.11 -15.46 15.87
N HIS A 571 3.54 -14.25 15.92
CA HIS A 571 3.95 -13.12 16.75
C HIS A 571 3.08 -12.95 18.02
N GLY A 572 2.65 -14.05 18.62
CA GLY A 572 1.98 -14.04 19.92
C GLY A 572 0.53 -13.55 19.95
N VAL A 573 -0.07 -13.30 18.78
CA VAL A 573 -1.50 -12.96 18.70
C VAL A 573 -2.34 -14.12 19.17
N SER A 574 -3.31 -13.84 20.05
CA SER A 574 -4.17 -14.85 20.67
C SER A 574 -5.52 -15.02 19.97
N GLY A 575 -5.91 -14.05 19.15
CA GLY A 575 -7.19 -14.07 18.43
C GLY A 575 -7.31 -12.92 17.43
N ASP A 576 -8.30 -13.01 16.54
CA ASP A 576 -8.55 -11.99 15.56
C ASP A 576 -10.05 -11.70 15.37
N THR A 577 -10.37 -10.53 14.81
CA THR A 577 -11.73 -10.18 14.40
C THR A 577 -11.87 -10.42 12.90
N VAL A 578 -12.87 -11.18 12.50
CA VAL A 578 -13.18 -11.45 11.09
C VAL A 578 -13.31 -10.12 10.33
N PRO A 579 -12.60 -9.92 9.20
CA PRO A 579 -12.70 -8.71 8.39
C PRO A 579 -14.11 -8.42 7.91
N LEU A 580 -14.52 -7.14 7.97
CA LEU A 580 -15.89 -6.70 7.67
C LEU A 580 -16.32 -6.86 6.21
N GLU A 581 -15.39 -7.09 5.30
CA GLU A 581 -15.63 -7.21 3.86
C GLU A 581 -15.81 -8.66 3.38
N LEU A 582 -15.65 -9.66 4.25
CA LEU A 582 -15.86 -11.06 3.90
C LEU A 582 -17.36 -11.43 3.96
N ASN A 583 -17.80 -12.21 2.97
CA ASN A 583 -19.15 -12.78 2.97
C ASN A 583 -19.21 -14.13 3.69
N SER A 584 -20.42 -14.65 3.91
CA SER A 584 -20.64 -15.90 4.64
C SER A 584 -19.91 -17.10 4.02
N ARG A 585 -19.79 -17.17 2.67
CA ARG A 585 -19.08 -18.25 1.99
C ARG A 585 -17.57 -18.14 2.19
N GLU A 586 -17.04 -16.94 2.13
CA GLU A 586 -15.60 -16.68 2.36
C GLU A 586 -15.21 -16.98 3.81
N ILE A 587 -16.08 -16.60 4.76
CA ILE A 587 -15.91 -16.92 6.18
C ILE A 587 -15.91 -18.43 6.41
N MET A 588 -16.80 -19.19 5.78
CA MET A 588 -16.84 -20.68 5.87
C MET A 588 -15.57 -21.36 5.35
N HIS A 589 -14.84 -20.74 4.44
CA HIS A 589 -13.60 -21.29 3.84
C HIS A 589 -12.32 -20.69 4.45
N ARG A 590 -12.44 -19.92 5.51
CA ARG A 590 -11.32 -19.34 6.26
C ARG A 590 -11.10 -20.14 7.54
N ASN A 591 -9.87 -20.25 8.00
CA ASN A 591 -9.56 -20.76 9.33
C ASN A 591 -10.04 -19.78 10.39
N ASN A 592 -11.07 -20.14 11.15
CA ASN A 592 -11.69 -19.30 12.16
C ASN A 592 -11.32 -19.66 13.62
N ILE A 593 -10.33 -20.52 13.83
CA ILE A 593 -9.79 -20.84 15.18
C ILE A 593 -9.36 -19.54 15.87
N GLY A 594 -9.88 -19.26 17.08
CA GLY A 594 -9.59 -18.04 17.83
C GLY A 594 -10.19 -16.76 17.24
N SER A 595 -11.07 -16.86 16.23
CA SER A 595 -11.70 -15.67 15.62
C SER A 595 -12.97 -15.25 16.35
N GLN A 596 -13.18 -13.94 16.42
CA GLN A 596 -14.44 -13.33 16.83
C GLN A 596 -15.13 -12.65 15.66
N MET A 597 -16.47 -12.54 15.71
CA MET A 597 -17.28 -11.84 14.71
C MET A 597 -18.04 -10.68 15.32
N ILE A 598 -18.01 -9.50 14.69
CA ILE A 598 -18.89 -8.38 15.06
C ILE A 598 -20.29 -8.69 14.55
N VAL A 599 -21.21 -8.98 15.47
CA VAL A 599 -22.61 -9.33 15.17
C VAL A 599 -23.55 -8.15 15.30
N TYR A 600 -23.12 -7.08 15.97
CA TYR A 600 -23.83 -5.81 16.04
C TYR A 600 -22.85 -4.64 16.08
N GLY A 601 -23.16 -3.54 15.37
CA GLY A 601 -22.49 -2.25 15.50
C GLY A 601 -22.57 -1.37 14.26
N TYR A 602 -22.34 -0.06 14.45
CA TYR A 602 -22.12 0.86 13.34
C TYR A 602 -20.70 0.66 12.81
N TYR A 603 -20.60 0.12 11.59
CA TYR A 603 -19.28 -0.11 10.98
C TYR A 603 -18.57 1.20 10.64
N PRO A 604 -17.27 1.34 10.92
CA PRO A 604 -16.47 2.46 10.47
C PRO A 604 -16.35 2.40 8.94
N LEU A 605 -16.75 3.49 8.30
CA LEU A 605 -16.62 3.64 6.85
C LEU A 605 -15.27 4.23 6.45
N MET A 606 -14.72 5.10 7.31
CA MET A 606 -13.49 5.83 7.01
C MET A 606 -12.84 6.36 8.27
N THR A 607 -11.52 6.21 8.38
CA THR A 607 -10.71 6.90 9.38
C THR A 607 -9.82 7.92 8.67
N THR A 608 -9.77 9.18 9.15
CA THR A 608 -9.10 10.28 8.47
C THR A 608 -8.40 11.22 9.45
N ALA A 609 -7.25 11.75 9.05
CA ALA A 609 -6.56 12.83 9.77
C ALA A 609 -7.31 14.17 9.65
N ASN A 610 -8.08 14.38 8.58
CA ASN A 610 -8.84 15.59 8.39
C ASN A 610 -10.06 15.66 9.30
N CYS A 611 -10.14 16.72 10.10
CA CYS A 611 -11.22 16.91 11.06
C CYS A 611 -12.37 17.71 10.45
N VAL A 612 -13.52 17.05 10.23
CA VAL A 612 -14.72 17.70 9.68
C VAL A 612 -15.18 18.87 10.57
N HIS A 613 -15.09 18.73 11.91
CA HIS A 613 -15.43 19.82 12.81
C HIS A 613 -14.49 21.02 12.67
N LYS A 614 -13.17 20.79 12.64
CA LYS A 614 -12.16 21.84 12.41
C LYS A 614 -12.42 22.57 11.08
N ASN A 615 -12.75 21.83 10.03
CA ASN A 615 -12.96 22.37 8.69
C ASN A 615 -14.29 23.13 8.54
N THR A 616 -15.25 23.00 9.48
CA THR A 616 -16.54 23.69 9.47
C THR A 616 -16.65 24.82 10.47
N LYS A 617 -16.21 24.60 11.70
CA LYS A 617 -16.39 25.53 12.85
C LYS A 617 -15.09 25.90 13.57
N GLY A 618 -13.95 25.32 13.20
CA GLY A 618 -12.70 25.49 13.91
C GLY A 618 -12.47 24.42 14.98
N CYS A 619 -11.22 24.31 15.47
CA CYS A 619 -10.85 23.30 16.47
C CYS A 619 -11.05 23.85 17.88
N ASP A 620 -11.88 23.20 18.69
CA ASP A 620 -12.06 23.48 20.13
C ASP A 620 -11.53 22.36 21.04
N LYS A 621 -10.86 21.35 20.46
CA LYS A 621 -10.29 20.17 21.15
C LYS A 621 -11.32 19.37 21.96
N LYS A 622 -12.59 19.44 21.59
CA LYS A 622 -13.68 18.70 22.25
C LYS A 622 -14.18 17.60 21.33
N GLN A 623 -14.31 16.40 21.89
CA GLN A 623 -14.95 15.31 21.18
C GLN A 623 -16.42 15.62 20.91
N LYS A 624 -16.83 15.47 19.65
CA LYS A 624 -18.19 15.78 19.20
C LYS A 624 -18.66 14.75 18.18
N LEU A 625 -19.96 14.59 18.11
CA LEU A 625 -20.64 13.84 17.08
C LEU A 625 -21.33 14.82 16.14
N ILE A 626 -20.93 14.82 14.88
CA ILE A 626 -21.54 15.62 13.81
C ILE A 626 -22.02 14.68 12.71
N TYR A 627 -22.86 15.19 11.81
CA TYR A 627 -23.46 14.34 10.78
C TYR A 627 -23.24 14.91 9.38
N LEU A 628 -22.84 14.01 8.47
CA LEU A 628 -22.82 14.26 7.03
C LEU A 628 -24.08 13.65 6.41
N LYS A 629 -24.82 14.42 5.61
CA LYS A 629 -25.93 13.89 4.83
C LYS A 629 -25.56 13.83 3.36
N ASP A 630 -25.79 12.69 2.73
CA ASP A 630 -25.61 12.51 1.30
C ASP A 630 -26.85 12.99 0.49
N ARG A 631 -26.76 12.88 -0.82
CA ARG A 631 -27.86 13.22 -1.76
C ARG A 631 -29.11 12.35 -1.60
N TYR A 632 -29.04 11.24 -0.89
CA TYR A 632 -30.17 10.36 -0.57
C TYR A 632 -30.72 10.60 0.84
N ASN A 633 -30.32 11.70 1.49
CA ASN A 633 -30.65 12.02 2.88
C ASN A 633 -30.20 10.96 3.92
N LYS A 634 -29.23 10.08 3.56
CA LYS A 634 -28.61 9.18 4.53
C LYS A 634 -27.64 9.97 5.40
N SER A 635 -27.72 9.74 6.71
CA SER A 635 -26.96 10.48 7.71
C SER A 635 -25.81 9.63 8.25
N PHE A 636 -24.58 10.07 8.03
CA PHE A 636 -23.35 9.41 8.48
C PHE A 636 -22.79 10.16 9.68
N ALA A 637 -22.67 9.46 10.80
CA ALA A 637 -22.10 10.03 12.00
C ALA A 637 -20.59 10.18 11.87
N VAL A 638 -20.05 11.33 12.22
CA VAL A 638 -18.61 11.60 12.30
C VAL A 638 -18.25 11.86 13.75
N CYS A 639 -17.45 10.97 14.31
CA CYS A 639 -16.88 11.12 15.64
C CYS A 639 -15.43 11.60 15.52
N ASN A 640 -15.11 12.75 16.13
CA ASN A 640 -13.74 13.22 16.20
C ASN A 640 -13.05 12.70 17.46
N ASN A 641 -11.97 11.98 17.29
CA ASN A 641 -11.04 11.64 18.35
C ASN A 641 -10.05 12.79 18.52
N CYS A 642 -10.20 13.57 19.60
CA CYS A 642 -9.36 14.74 19.82
C CYS A 642 -8.03 14.43 20.53
N LYS A 643 -7.87 13.26 21.13
CA LYS A 643 -6.64 12.85 21.80
C LYS A 643 -5.59 12.43 20.77
N GLU A 644 -6.02 11.63 19.80
CA GLU A 644 -5.17 11.10 18.71
C GLU A 644 -5.35 11.87 17.40
N CYS A 645 -6.21 12.90 17.41
CA CYS A 645 -6.45 13.85 16.31
C CYS A 645 -6.84 13.20 14.97
N TYR A 646 -7.76 12.24 15.00
CA TYR A 646 -8.37 11.67 13.79
C TYR A 646 -9.90 11.69 13.87
N ASN A 647 -10.60 11.49 12.75
CA ASN A 647 -12.05 11.34 12.70
C ASN A 647 -12.41 9.96 12.18
N THR A 648 -13.47 9.36 12.73
CA THR A 648 -14.09 8.15 12.18
C THR A 648 -15.49 8.48 11.69
N ILE A 649 -15.77 8.15 10.42
CA ILE A 649 -17.09 8.26 9.82
C ILE A 649 -17.74 6.88 9.90
N TYR A 650 -18.92 6.82 10.53
CA TYR A 650 -19.67 5.58 10.71
C TYR A 650 -20.79 5.43 9.68
N ASN A 651 -21.19 4.19 9.40
CA ASN A 651 -22.31 3.89 8.53
C ASN A 651 -23.61 4.55 9.04
N SER A 652 -24.55 4.79 8.14
CA SER A 652 -25.85 5.39 8.48
C SER A 652 -26.80 4.42 9.21
N LEU A 653 -26.55 3.12 9.10
CA LEU A 653 -27.32 2.05 9.77
C LEU A 653 -26.35 1.10 10.46
N PRO A 654 -26.72 0.53 11.62
CA PRO A 654 -25.93 -0.53 12.25
C PRO A 654 -26.00 -1.81 11.43
N THR A 655 -24.94 -2.59 11.47
CA THR A 655 -24.96 -3.97 11.00
C THR A 655 -25.51 -4.85 12.10
N MET A 656 -26.37 -5.82 11.76
CA MET A 656 -26.95 -6.76 12.71
C MET A 656 -26.97 -8.17 12.12
N LEU A 657 -26.20 -9.07 12.74
CA LEU A 657 -26.01 -10.46 12.33
C LEU A 657 -26.43 -11.44 13.45
N THR A 658 -27.10 -10.97 14.50
CA THR A 658 -27.51 -11.79 15.65
C THR A 658 -28.33 -13.01 15.26
N LYS A 659 -29.17 -12.88 14.22
CA LYS A 659 -29.94 -14.01 13.65
C LYS A 659 -29.10 -15.01 12.85
N ASN A 660 -27.83 -14.73 12.62
CA ASN A 660 -26.91 -15.57 11.86
C ASN A 660 -25.91 -16.33 12.75
N ILE A 661 -25.97 -16.17 14.07
CA ILE A 661 -25.04 -16.79 15.03
C ILE A 661 -24.93 -18.31 14.82
N GLY A 662 -26.05 -19.02 14.58
CA GLY A 662 -26.00 -20.45 14.29
C GLY A 662 -25.09 -20.80 13.10
N LYS A 663 -25.23 -20.09 11.98
CA LYS A 663 -24.37 -20.31 10.79
C LYS A 663 -22.90 -19.88 11.01
N LEU A 664 -22.69 -18.87 11.82
CA LEU A 664 -21.33 -18.44 12.19
C LEU A 664 -20.64 -19.50 13.08
N LYS A 665 -21.41 -20.17 13.96
CA LYS A 665 -20.91 -21.31 14.73
C LYS A 665 -20.55 -22.51 13.85
N GLU A 666 -21.35 -22.78 12.80
CA GLU A 666 -21.03 -23.80 11.79
C GLU A 666 -19.72 -23.48 11.05
N ALA A 667 -19.38 -22.17 10.89
CA ALA A 667 -18.12 -21.73 10.34
C ALA A 667 -16.94 -21.79 11.33
N GLY A 668 -17.14 -22.30 12.55
CA GLY A 668 -16.10 -22.40 13.58
C GLY A 668 -15.92 -21.16 14.46
N ILE A 669 -16.77 -20.13 14.34
CA ILE A 669 -16.67 -18.93 15.18
C ILE A 669 -17.36 -19.18 16.53
N ARG A 670 -16.64 -18.90 17.62
CA ARG A 670 -17.12 -19.12 18.99
C ARG A 670 -17.21 -17.83 19.82
N SER A 671 -16.89 -16.68 19.26
CA SER A 671 -16.91 -15.39 19.95
C SER A 671 -17.69 -14.34 19.15
N PHE A 672 -18.68 -13.71 19.76
CA PHE A 672 -19.59 -12.76 19.11
C PHE A 672 -19.56 -11.41 19.80
N ARG A 673 -19.15 -10.37 19.05
CA ARG A 673 -18.96 -9.03 19.58
C ARG A 673 -20.11 -8.08 19.19
N TYR A 674 -20.70 -7.44 20.20
CA TYR A 674 -21.55 -6.27 20.07
C TYR A 674 -20.66 -5.02 20.20
N SER A 675 -20.49 -4.28 19.12
CA SER A 675 -19.58 -3.13 19.05
C SER A 675 -20.37 -1.82 19.17
N PHE A 676 -20.49 -1.30 20.39
CA PHE A 676 -21.15 -0.03 20.64
C PHE A 676 -20.17 1.12 20.42
N THR A 677 -20.53 2.08 19.57
CA THR A 677 -19.68 3.18 19.13
C THR A 677 -20.35 4.55 19.36
N ILE A 678 -21.39 4.85 18.61
CA ILE A 678 -22.11 6.13 18.63
C ILE A 678 -23.48 6.06 19.33
N GLU A 679 -23.85 4.89 19.82
CA GLU A 679 -25.15 4.64 20.44
C GLU A 679 -25.28 5.34 21.79
N THR A 680 -26.44 5.95 22.00
CA THR A 680 -26.89 6.44 23.31
C THR A 680 -27.36 5.31 24.20
N PRO A 681 -27.43 5.48 25.53
CA PRO A 681 -28.00 4.49 26.45
C PRO A 681 -29.38 3.96 26.04
N LYS A 682 -30.25 4.84 25.49
CA LYS A 682 -31.57 4.46 24.97
C LYS A 682 -31.47 3.51 23.76
N GLN A 683 -30.53 3.77 22.86
CA GLN A 683 -30.30 2.92 21.69
C GLN A 683 -29.71 1.57 22.09
N ILE A 684 -28.76 1.53 23.06
CA ILE A 684 -28.24 0.30 23.62
C ILE A 684 -29.36 -0.58 24.16
N LYS A 685 -30.26 0.02 24.95
CA LYS A 685 -31.44 -0.70 25.48
C LYS A 685 -32.32 -1.26 24.36
N ALA A 686 -32.54 -0.51 23.29
CA ALA A 686 -33.31 -0.99 22.14
C ALA A 686 -32.63 -2.18 21.42
N VAL A 687 -31.29 -2.19 21.36
CA VAL A 687 -30.49 -3.32 20.83
C VAL A 687 -30.68 -4.55 21.70
N MET A 688 -30.54 -4.40 23.01
CA MET A 688 -30.66 -5.50 23.97
C MET A 688 -32.07 -6.08 24.05
N ASP A 689 -33.08 -5.26 23.77
CA ASP A 689 -34.51 -5.67 23.70
C ASP A 689 -34.90 -6.23 22.31
N ASP A 690 -33.96 -6.39 21.36
CA ASP A 690 -34.21 -6.75 19.93
C ASP A 690 -35.22 -5.82 19.21
N LYS A 691 -35.18 -4.52 19.55
CA LYS A 691 -36.09 -3.46 19.03
C LYS A 691 -35.39 -2.50 18.05
N VAL A 692 -34.39 -2.96 17.30
CA VAL A 692 -33.72 -2.16 16.29
C VAL A 692 -34.57 -2.10 15.03
N ALA A 693 -35.06 -0.88 14.69
CA ALA A 693 -36.01 -0.70 13.59
C ALA A 693 -35.40 -0.91 12.21
N GLU A 694 -34.19 -0.35 11.98
CA GLU A 694 -33.48 -0.43 10.69
C GLU A 694 -32.05 -0.88 10.90
N TYR A 695 -31.61 -1.86 10.11
CA TYR A 695 -30.23 -2.36 10.12
C TYR A 695 -29.82 -2.94 8.76
N THR A 696 -28.53 -3.22 8.60
CA THR A 696 -27.97 -3.86 7.41
C THR A 696 -27.29 -5.19 7.78
N ASN A 697 -27.09 -6.06 6.80
CA ASN A 697 -26.28 -7.27 6.99
C ASN A 697 -24.80 -7.06 6.63
N GLY A 698 -24.36 -5.82 6.38
CA GLY A 698 -23.02 -5.55 5.90
C GLY A 698 -22.71 -6.35 4.61
N HIS A 699 -21.51 -6.91 4.55
CA HIS A 699 -21.08 -7.77 3.42
C HIS A 699 -21.45 -9.25 3.58
N TYR A 700 -22.04 -9.67 4.70
CA TYR A 700 -22.28 -11.08 5.02
C TYR A 700 -22.99 -11.87 3.89
N LYS A 701 -23.91 -11.22 3.15
CA LYS A 701 -24.64 -11.88 2.03
C LYS A 701 -23.97 -11.69 0.67
N ARG A 702 -23.34 -10.56 0.41
CA ARG A 702 -22.90 -10.17 -0.94
C ARG A 702 -21.38 -10.20 -1.12
N GLY A 703 -20.63 -9.89 -0.07
CA GLY A 703 -19.18 -9.71 -0.14
C GLY A 703 -18.78 -8.46 -0.91
N VAL A 704 -17.51 -8.42 -1.31
CA VAL A 704 -16.93 -7.35 -2.12
C VAL A 704 -16.31 -7.93 -3.39
N GLU A 705 -16.38 -7.12 -4.44
CA GLU A 705 -15.68 -7.41 -5.70
C GLU A 705 -14.18 -7.13 -5.58
#